data_21017286e611bc998ff24f76a9047408
#
_entry.id   21017286e611bc998ff24f76a9047408
#
_cell.length_a   1.000
_cell.length_b   1.000
_cell.length_c   1.000
_cell.angle_alpha   90.00
_cell.angle_beta   90.00
_cell.angle_gamma   90.00
#
_symmetry.space_group_name_H-M   'P 1'
#
loop_
_entity.id
_entity.type
_entity.pdbx_description
1 polymer ?
#
loop_
_entity_poly.entity_id
_entity_poly.type
_entity_poly.pdbx_seq_one_letter_code
_entity_poly.pdbx_strand_id
1 'polypeptide(L)'
;MIHNKSLASWARPFFITSIMAVAFNNLWNHSLIWGDSYRDMGPQKFLLAQGLKKAIIYGWYPWQRMGLPFIGDVQAGYFYPFNLVYLAFSFALAHRLFIFLHYPLAAIFMDMFLRRRGLDRYSSLVGGLVFALSGYMVGLHKTAFFMMGPAWAPLAIYFMDRALSGSILWALGVSAVFTMQVCAGDPQNAYITAIPVALMGITAAFNPSRRKASIVALGLAYSVFVLICAAQLLPTFELMHLSTRATGLPLDDCTYFSFHPGLLIELVWPMPFGRLWPDGFYWAGFTFKNMLGPIPWTISNYIGLPALVLAIVGIIFSGRRWKIWVGAGAIIFLLISFGRYTPIYALLFRVVPLFDSFRYPAKYMAWFSGFTAVAAALGMEHVLVLLGKKVGAMNKAAVSYISSIVFGAVLAIIIWPRVISYVTGLTPREDNFQLIKSYLFGTGIQWLLINLAVGAILLLVSIKIIPIRLGKAAFIFILVTDYYLTNMSAMPVGPPDIYNYPRVAAEAINPGGAPPLGRYRILALESGGAFYGLNPAFKKYGIFEKYAIWQYESMNNDLHAMEGFEDIYGYDAIHFKDWEDVFIENRFAKMLELYNVKYVVSLYNKKKPREVEGIRTEALFADPQNELMITLLPEAWPRAYWVPGASIASKDNDAVKMLDSVDLRKTVIVTTRENIPVRGPIESEMKPASLISYQPDRVAIECEAGSSGWLVLSDRYYPGWGAFDNGAPVKIYKANV
;
A
#
# COMPACT_ATOMS: atom_id res chain seq x y z
N MET A 1 18.97 -42.06 6.75
CA MET A 1 19.73 -40.90 6.20
C MET A 1 18.84 -39.85 5.50
N ILE A 2 17.68 -40.17 4.97
CA ILE A 2 16.78 -39.23 4.26
C ILE A 2 16.10 -38.27 5.25
N HIS A 3 15.76 -38.70 6.46
CA HIS A 3 15.09 -37.88 7.47
C HIS A 3 15.96 -36.74 8.06
N ASN A 4 17.28 -36.93 8.17
CA ASN A 4 18.20 -35.90 8.70
C ASN A 4 18.51 -34.76 7.71
N LYS A 5 18.40 -35.01 6.39
CA LYS A 5 18.60 -33.94 5.39
C LYS A 5 17.40 -32.99 5.30
N SER A 6 16.18 -33.46 5.60
CA SER A 6 14.99 -32.62 5.57
C SER A 6 14.93 -31.62 6.74
N LEU A 7 15.22 -32.06 7.97
CA LEU A 7 15.26 -31.19 9.14
C LEU A 7 16.36 -30.10 9.03
N ALA A 8 17.54 -30.46 8.52
CA ALA A 8 18.61 -29.48 8.29
C ALA A 8 18.28 -28.43 7.24
N SER A 9 17.36 -28.72 6.31
CA SER A 9 16.92 -27.74 5.28
C SER A 9 16.02 -26.67 5.84
N TRP A 10 15.22 -26.95 6.87
CA TRP A 10 14.29 -26.02 7.51
C TRP A 10 14.91 -25.17 8.63
N ALA A 11 16.03 -25.62 9.19
CA ALA A 11 16.69 -24.90 10.30
C ALA A 11 17.05 -23.43 9.95
N ARG A 12 17.45 -23.18 8.70
CA ARG A 12 17.84 -21.84 8.28
C ARG A 12 16.65 -20.89 8.04
N PRO A 13 15.62 -21.24 7.28
CA PRO A 13 14.39 -20.45 7.22
C PRO A 13 13.82 -20.18 8.62
N PHE A 14 13.77 -21.18 9.49
CA PHE A 14 13.32 -21.02 10.87
C PHE A 14 14.16 -20.00 11.64
N PHE A 15 15.49 -20.09 11.57
CA PHE A 15 16.39 -19.13 12.20
C PHE A 15 16.18 -17.70 11.72
N ILE A 16 16.02 -17.49 10.40
CA ILE A 16 15.72 -16.16 9.83
C ILE A 16 14.36 -15.66 10.34
N THR A 17 13.34 -16.51 10.32
CA THR A 17 12.01 -16.16 10.85
C THR A 17 12.05 -15.80 12.33
N SER A 18 12.87 -16.50 13.14
CA SER A 18 13.03 -16.18 14.56
C SER A 18 13.66 -14.82 14.79
N ILE A 19 14.68 -14.46 14.00
CA ILE A 19 15.27 -13.10 14.05
C ILE A 19 14.21 -12.06 13.72
N MET A 20 13.41 -12.30 12.67
CA MET A 20 12.34 -11.37 12.27
C MET A 20 11.26 -11.28 13.35
N ALA A 21 10.86 -12.40 13.96
CA ALA A 21 9.87 -12.40 15.04
C ALA A 21 10.33 -11.58 16.27
N VAL A 22 11.62 -11.63 16.59
CA VAL A 22 12.20 -10.79 17.64
C VAL A 22 12.25 -9.32 17.20
N ALA A 23 12.67 -9.04 15.97
CA ALA A 23 12.76 -7.68 15.45
C ALA A 23 11.38 -6.99 15.38
N PHE A 24 10.32 -7.74 15.09
CA PHE A 24 8.94 -7.23 15.01
C PHE A 24 8.12 -7.51 16.29
N ASN A 25 8.77 -7.53 17.47
CA ASN A 25 8.10 -7.85 18.74
C ASN A 25 6.89 -6.96 19.03
N ASN A 26 6.91 -5.71 18.58
CA ASN A 26 5.79 -4.77 18.74
C ASN A 26 4.49 -5.27 18.10
N LEU A 27 4.56 -6.05 17.01
CA LEU A 27 3.37 -6.57 16.34
C LEU A 27 2.65 -7.67 17.11
N TRP A 28 3.29 -8.31 18.09
CA TRP A 28 2.65 -9.40 18.83
C TRP A 28 1.56 -8.89 19.79
N ASN A 29 1.77 -7.72 20.36
CA ASN A 29 0.89 -7.13 21.37
C ASN A 29 0.16 -5.87 20.89
N HIS A 30 0.31 -5.50 19.61
CA HIS A 30 -0.30 -4.30 19.04
C HIS A 30 -0.85 -4.56 17.65
N SER A 31 -1.87 -3.82 17.25
CA SER A 31 -2.37 -3.79 15.87
C SER A 31 -1.76 -2.65 15.08
N LEU A 32 -1.64 -2.83 13.76
CA LEU A 32 -1.29 -1.73 12.86
C LEU A 32 -2.48 -0.79 12.71
N ILE A 33 -2.26 0.51 12.84
CA ILE A 33 -3.34 1.53 12.95
C ILE A 33 -3.22 2.66 11.93
N TRP A 34 -2.36 2.52 10.92
CA TRP A 34 -2.10 3.62 10.00
C TRP A 34 -2.12 3.20 8.54
N GLY A 35 -2.56 4.15 7.70
CA GLY A 35 -2.53 4.04 6.24
C GLY A 35 -3.52 3.03 5.68
N ASP A 36 -3.33 2.70 4.42
CA ASP A 36 -4.25 1.86 3.65
C ASP A 36 -4.33 0.43 4.20
N SER A 37 -3.28 -0.04 4.89
CA SER A 37 -3.30 -1.36 5.54
C SER A 37 -4.36 -1.47 6.63
N TYR A 38 -4.68 -0.37 7.32
CA TYR A 38 -5.70 -0.32 8.37
C TYR A 38 -7.08 0.02 7.81
N ARG A 39 -7.18 1.09 7.04
CA ARG A 39 -8.43 1.75 6.68
C ARG A 39 -9.05 1.29 5.37
N ASP A 40 -8.30 0.60 4.51
CA ASP A 40 -8.71 0.13 3.19
C ASP A 40 -8.51 -1.39 3.06
N MET A 41 -7.26 -1.87 3.06
CA MET A 41 -6.96 -3.31 2.98
C MET A 41 -7.59 -4.11 4.14
N GLY A 42 -7.61 -3.57 5.35
CA GLY A 42 -8.21 -4.22 6.52
C GLY A 42 -9.68 -4.59 6.30
N PRO A 43 -10.57 -3.62 6.00
CA PRO A 43 -11.98 -3.88 5.69
C PRO A 43 -12.19 -4.85 4.53
N GLN A 44 -11.46 -4.68 3.42
CA GLN A 44 -11.54 -5.60 2.27
C GLN A 44 -11.16 -7.03 2.66
N LYS A 45 -10.08 -7.22 3.44
CA LYS A 45 -9.66 -8.53 3.95
C LYS A 45 -10.64 -9.11 4.96
N PHE A 46 -11.29 -8.26 5.77
CA PHE A 46 -12.32 -8.69 6.70
C PHE A 46 -13.52 -9.31 5.97
N LEU A 47 -14.03 -8.64 4.95
CA LEU A 47 -15.15 -9.13 4.15
C LEU A 47 -14.75 -10.36 3.31
N LEU A 48 -13.56 -10.36 2.72
CA LEU A 48 -13.01 -11.53 2.06
C LEU A 48 -12.96 -12.74 3.01
N ALA A 49 -12.48 -12.53 4.24
CA ALA A 49 -12.43 -13.60 5.25
C ALA A 49 -13.82 -14.13 5.62
N GLN A 50 -14.81 -13.24 5.73
CA GLN A 50 -16.20 -13.66 5.96
C GLN A 50 -16.74 -14.48 4.78
N GLY A 51 -16.49 -14.07 3.54
CA GLY A 51 -16.85 -14.82 2.35
C GLY A 51 -16.21 -16.20 2.32
N LEU A 52 -14.90 -16.26 2.53
CA LEU A 52 -14.17 -17.53 2.58
C LEU A 52 -14.72 -18.50 3.65
N LYS A 53 -15.03 -18.02 4.85
CA LYS A 53 -15.63 -18.82 5.93
C LYS A 53 -17.02 -19.38 5.60
N LYS A 54 -17.77 -18.66 4.76
CA LYS A 54 -19.11 -19.05 4.30
C LYS A 54 -19.08 -19.76 2.94
N ALA A 55 -17.90 -19.97 2.34
CA ALA A 55 -17.72 -20.46 0.97
C ALA A 55 -18.46 -19.62 -0.08
N ILE A 56 -18.53 -18.30 0.13
CA ILE A 56 -19.14 -17.32 -0.77
C ILE A 56 -18.04 -16.56 -1.49
N ILE A 57 -18.13 -16.46 -2.81
CA ILE A 57 -17.28 -15.65 -3.65
C ILE A 57 -17.99 -14.32 -3.91
N TYR A 58 -17.49 -13.24 -3.33
CA TYR A 58 -18.00 -11.91 -3.61
C TYR A 58 -17.43 -11.38 -4.94
N GLY A 59 -18.18 -11.48 -6.01
CA GLY A 59 -17.82 -10.86 -7.31
C GLY A 59 -18.01 -9.34 -7.27
N TRP A 60 -19.01 -8.87 -6.53
CA TRP A 60 -19.39 -7.49 -6.35
C TRP A 60 -19.21 -7.03 -4.91
N TYR A 61 -18.74 -5.81 -4.69
CA TYR A 61 -18.50 -5.19 -3.39
C TYR A 61 -19.46 -4.01 -3.21
N PRO A 62 -20.64 -4.19 -2.60
CA PRO A 62 -21.68 -3.17 -2.54
C PRO A 62 -21.40 -2.08 -1.50
N TRP A 63 -20.51 -2.33 -0.54
CA TRP A 63 -20.33 -1.45 0.63
C TRP A 63 -19.71 -0.10 0.31
N GLN A 64 -19.10 0.08 -0.84
CA GLN A 64 -18.33 1.27 -1.20
C GLN A 64 -18.76 1.80 -2.57
N ARG A 65 -18.90 3.13 -2.68
CA ARG A 65 -19.11 3.85 -3.95
C ARG A 65 -20.23 3.28 -4.83
N MET A 66 -21.33 2.90 -4.20
CA MET A 66 -22.49 2.29 -4.88
C MET A 66 -22.22 0.92 -5.51
N GLY A 67 -21.09 0.32 -5.17
CA GLY A 67 -20.66 -1.00 -5.65
C GLY A 67 -19.46 -0.96 -6.59
N LEU A 68 -18.58 -1.93 -6.41
CA LEU A 68 -17.34 -2.11 -7.16
C LEU A 68 -17.16 -3.58 -7.55
N PRO A 69 -16.53 -3.88 -8.70
CA PRO A 69 -16.15 -5.26 -9.04
C PRO A 69 -14.98 -5.70 -8.14
N PHE A 70 -15.27 -6.49 -7.09
CA PHE A 70 -14.30 -6.84 -6.06
C PHE A 70 -13.10 -7.62 -6.59
N ILE A 71 -13.34 -8.56 -7.53
CA ILE A 71 -12.25 -9.29 -8.19
C ILE A 71 -11.47 -8.37 -9.14
N GLY A 72 -12.11 -7.38 -9.75
CA GLY A 72 -11.47 -6.41 -10.64
C GLY A 72 -10.50 -5.48 -9.92
N ASP A 73 -10.75 -5.18 -8.65
CA ASP A 73 -9.81 -4.42 -7.82
C ASP A 73 -8.60 -5.29 -7.45
N VAL A 74 -7.49 -5.08 -8.15
CA VAL A 74 -6.26 -5.82 -7.92
C VAL A 74 -5.71 -5.62 -6.51
N GLN A 75 -5.96 -4.47 -5.87
CA GLN A 75 -5.48 -4.18 -4.51
C GLN A 75 -6.24 -4.95 -3.44
N ALA A 76 -7.47 -5.37 -3.71
CA ALA A 76 -8.19 -6.29 -2.84
C ALA A 76 -7.43 -7.62 -2.65
N GLY A 77 -6.57 -7.97 -3.62
CA GLY A 77 -5.72 -9.17 -3.55
C GLY A 77 -6.54 -10.44 -3.35
N TYR A 78 -7.63 -10.58 -4.12
CA TYR A 78 -8.66 -11.60 -3.91
C TYR A 78 -8.09 -13.02 -3.97
N PHE A 79 -7.28 -13.32 -5.00
CA PHE A 79 -6.70 -14.64 -5.23
C PHE A 79 -5.36 -14.88 -4.53
N TYR A 80 -4.95 -13.98 -3.61
CA TYR A 80 -3.66 -14.14 -2.94
C TYR A 80 -3.71 -15.28 -1.90
N PRO A 81 -2.89 -16.35 -2.04
CA PRO A 81 -3.02 -17.53 -1.18
C PRO A 81 -2.82 -17.28 0.30
N PHE A 82 -2.07 -16.22 0.67
CA PHE A 82 -1.89 -15.85 2.08
C PHE A 82 -3.19 -15.38 2.76
N ASN A 83 -4.25 -15.11 2.00
CA ASN A 83 -5.58 -14.86 2.57
C ASN A 83 -6.09 -16.04 3.40
N LEU A 84 -5.59 -17.25 3.17
CA LEU A 84 -5.97 -18.44 3.96
C LEU A 84 -5.61 -18.29 5.45
N VAL A 85 -4.69 -17.40 5.83
CA VAL A 85 -4.38 -17.11 7.25
C VAL A 85 -5.61 -16.61 8.01
N TYR A 86 -6.53 -15.93 7.33
CA TYR A 86 -7.77 -15.43 7.94
C TYR A 86 -8.79 -16.52 8.27
N LEU A 87 -8.62 -17.73 7.74
CA LEU A 87 -9.45 -18.88 8.11
C LEU A 87 -9.02 -19.49 9.46
N ALA A 88 -7.73 -19.39 9.78
CA ALA A 88 -7.12 -20.09 10.91
C ALA A 88 -7.11 -19.25 12.22
N PHE A 89 -7.13 -17.92 12.12
CA PHE A 89 -6.95 -17.02 13.25
C PHE A 89 -8.05 -15.96 13.34
N SER A 90 -8.15 -15.31 14.52
CA SER A 90 -8.98 -14.09 14.65
C SER A 90 -8.50 -13.01 13.69
N PHE A 91 -9.39 -12.13 13.24
CA PHE A 91 -9.07 -11.13 12.22
C PHE A 91 -7.84 -10.30 12.58
N ALA A 92 -7.79 -9.74 13.79
CA ALA A 92 -6.68 -8.91 14.24
C ALA A 92 -5.31 -9.64 14.22
N LEU A 93 -5.27 -10.91 14.65
CA LEU A 93 -4.06 -11.72 14.60
C LEU A 93 -3.72 -12.13 13.17
N ALA A 94 -4.71 -12.56 12.39
CA ALA A 94 -4.52 -12.94 11.00
C ALA A 94 -3.97 -11.77 10.17
N HIS A 95 -4.46 -10.56 10.37
CA HIS A 95 -4.03 -9.37 9.64
C HIS A 95 -2.56 -9.01 9.97
N ARG A 96 -2.17 -9.09 11.24
CA ARG A 96 -0.76 -8.92 11.66
C ARG A 96 0.15 -9.98 11.05
N LEU A 97 -0.26 -11.26 11.10
CA LEU A 97 0.49 -12.36 10.51
C LEU A 97 0.58 -12.23 8.99
N PHE A 98 -0.51 -11.83 8.32
CA PHE A 98 -0.55 -11.62 6.88
C PHE A 98 0.53 -10.61 6.44
N ILE A 99 0.69 -9.50 7.17
CA ILE A 99 1.72 -8.50 6.89
C ILE A 99 3.10 -9.01 7.31
N PHE A 100 3.24 -9.54 8.54
CA PHE A 100 4.51 -9.98 9.09
C PHE A 100 5.21 -11.04 8.25
N LEU A 101 4.48 -12.03 7.72
CA LEU A 101 5.06 -13.17 6.99
C LEU A 101 5.90 -12.75 5.77
N HIS A 102 5.65 -11.59 5.19
CA HIS A 102 6.40 -11.12 4.03
C HIS A 102 7.81 -10.65 4.35
N TYR A 103 8.10 -10.25 5.58
CA TYR A 103 9.47 -9.89 5.99
C TYR A 103 10.41 -11.09 6.05
N PRO A 104 10.09 -12.19 6.76
CA PRO A 104 10.92 -13.38 6.68
C PRO A 104 11.00 -13.98 5.28
N LEU A 105 9.93 -13.92 4.47
CA LEU A 105 9.98 -14.35 3.07
C LEU A 105 10.97 -13.53 2.25
N ALA A 106 10.95 -12.21 2.36
CA ALA A 106 11.91 -11.33 1.68
C ALA A 106 13.37 -11.68 2.04
N ALA A 107 13.65 -11.88 3.33
CA ALA A 107 14.99 -12.26 3.80
C ALA A 107 15.41 -13.66 3.31
N ILE A 108 14.51 -14.64 3.38
CA ILE A 108 14.77 -16.01 2.95
C ILE A 108 15.01 -16.06 1.44
N PHE A 109 14.20 -15.39 0.64
CA PHE A 109 14.34 -15.39 -0.82
C PHE A 109 15.61 -14.68 -1.27
N MET A 110 15.97 -13.57 -0.64
CA MET A 110 17.24 -12.90 -0.89
C MET A 110 18.44 -13.78 -0.48
N ASP A 111 18.39 -14.43 0.66
CA ASP A 111 19.40 -15.38 1.13
C ASP A 111 19.56 -16.57 0.13
N MET A 112 18.44 -17.14 -0.32
CA MET A 112 18.44 -18.23 -1.31
C MET A 112 19.10 -17.79 -2.62
N PHE A 113 18.75 -16.61 -3.12
CA PHE A 113 19.33 -16.03 -4.33
C PHE A 113 20.85 -15.82 -4.17
N LEU A 114 21.29 -15.18 -3.09
CA LEU A 114 22.70 -14.90 -2.84
C LEU A 114 23.53 -16.17 -2.70
N ARG A 115 23.05 -17.18 -1.98
CA ARG A 115 23.70 -18.49 -1.89
C ARG A 115 23.76 -19.19 -3.25
N ARG A 116 22.74 -19.06 -4.06
CA ARG A 116 22.73 -19.58 -5.43
C ARG A 116 23.82 -18.92 -6.28
N ARG A 117 24.05 -17.63 -6.06
CA ARG A 117 25.15 -16.87 -6.71
C ARG A 117 26.53 -17.17 -6.11
N GLY A 118 26.61 -18.10 -5.17
CA GLY A 118 27.85 -18.63 -4.61
C GLY A 118 28.44 -17.83 -3.45
N LEU A 119 27.66 -16.98 -2.78
CA LEU A 119 28.07 -16.31 -1.56
C LEU A 119 28.03 -17.30 -0.37
N ASP A 120 28.89 -17.05 0.62
CA ASP A 120 28.89 -17.83 1.85
C ASP A 120 27.58 -17.62 2.65
N ARG A 121 27.32 -18.56 3.58
CA ARG A 121 26.07 -18.56 4.35
C ARG A 121 25.87 -17.29 5.19
N TYR A 122 26.95 -16.72 5.72
CA TYR A 122 26.84 -15.54 6.61
C TYR A 122 26.60 -14.27 5.79
N SER A 123 27.35 -14.05 4.73
CA SER A 123 27.19 -12.91 3.83
C SER A 123 25.79 -12.89 3.18
N SER A 124 25.27 -14.07 2.81
CA SER A 124 23.91 -14.21 2.28
C SER A 124 22.84 -13.83 3.32
N LEU A 125 23.03 -14.22 4.59
CA LEU A 125 22.15 -13.84 5.69
C LEU A 125 22.14 -12.32 5.89
N VAL A 126 23.31 -11.69 5.91
CA VAL A 126 23.43 -10.22 6.04
C VAL A 126 22.67 -9.53 4.92
N GLY A 127 22.83 -9.96 3.64
CA GLY A 127 22.07 -9.40 2.54
C GLY A 127 20.57 -9.59 2.69
N GLY A 128 20.12 -10.76 3.14
CA GLY A 128 18.70 -11.02 3.42
C GLY A 128 18.13 -10.09 4.49
N LEU A 129 18.86 -9.90 5.61
CA LEU A 129 18.45 -9.01 6.70
C LEU A 129 18.45 -7.54 6.27
N VAL A 130 19.48 -7.07 5.56
CA VAL A 130 19.55 -5.70 5.04
C VAL A 130 18.36 -5.41 4.12
N PHE A 131 17.99 -6.34 3.25
CA PHE A 131 16.84 -6.16 2.36
C PHE A 131 15.52 -6.07 3.15
N ALA A 132 15.23 -7.10 3.93
CA ALA A 132 13.94 -7.25 4.58
C ALA A 132 13.68 -6.22 5.70
N LEU A 133 14.74 -5.76 6.40
CA LEU A 133 14.67 -4.80 7.49
C LEU A 133 14.98 -3.35 7.05
N SER A 134 15.26 -3.12 5.75
CA SER A 134 15.47 -1.77 5.23
C SER A 134 14.27 -0.87 5.51
N GLY A 135 14.52 0.42 5.70
CA GLY A 135 13.48 1.40 5.98
C GLY A 135 12.39 1.42 4.93
N TYR A 136 12.73 1.21 3.65
CA TYR A 136 11.73 1.10 2.60
C TYR A 136 10.77 -0.07 2.83
N MET A 137 11.29 -1.27 3.06
CA MET A 137 10.45 -2.46 3.27
C MET A 137 9.58 -2.32 4.53
N VAL A 138 10.19 -1.90 5.64
CA VAL A 138 9.46 -1.73 6.91
C VAL A 138 8.49 -0.55 6.81
N GLY A 139 8.89 0.56 6.22
CA GLY A 139 8.07 1.77 6.10
C GLY A 139 6.79 1.60 5.27
N LEU A 140 6.73 0.55 4.43
CA LEU A 140 5.55 0.22 3.63
C LEU A 140 4.50 -0.65 4.37
N HIS A 141 4.69 -0.97 5.65
CA HIS A 141 3.62 -1.67 6.40
C HIS A 141 2.29 -0.92 6.37
N LYS A 142 2.31 0.41 6.24
CA LYS A 142 1.11 1.26 6.12
C LYS A 142 0.34 1.05 4.81
N THR A 143 1.01 0.56 3.78
CA THR A 143 0.48 0.23 2.44
C THR A 143 1.03 -1.14 2.02
N ALA A 144 0.71 -2.17 2.81
CA ALA A 144 1.42 -3.45 2.83
C ALA A 144 1.44 -4.18 1.48
N PHE A 145 0.44 -3.99 0.62
CA PHE A 145 0.44 -4.57 -0.72
C PHE A 145 1.66 -4.12 -1.55
N PHE A 146 2.18 -2.91 -1.38
CA PHE A 146 3.40 -2.46 -2.07
C PHE A 146 4.71 -3.01 -1.48
N MET A 147 4.69 -3.55 -0.27
CA MET A 147 5.80 -4.28 0.33
C MET A 147 5.80 -5.75 -0.11
N MET A 148 4.62 -6.33 -0.30
CA MET A 148 4.47 -7.74 -0.66
C MET A 148 5.09 -8.04 -2.03
N GLY A 149 4.88 -7.20 -3.04
CA GLY A 149 5.45 -7.36 -4.37
C GLY A 149 6.98 -7.48 -4.37
N PRO A 150 7.73 -6.51 -3.81
CA PRO A 150 9.19 -6.59 -3.70
C PRO A 150 9.71 -7.79 -2.92
N ALA A 151 8.98 -8.26 -1.90
CA ALA A 151 9.39 -9.43 -1.10
C ALA A 151 9.57 -10.70 -1.96
N TRP A 152 8.78 -10.85 -3.03
CA TRP A 152 8.87 -11.98 -3.96
C TRP A 152 9.96 -11.83 -5.02
N ALA A 153 10.42 -10.61 -5.32
CA ALA A 153 11.31 -10.34 -6.45
C ALA A 153 12.62 -11.17 -6.45
N PRO A 154 13.34 -11.35 -5.31
CA PRO A 154 14.55 -12.17 -5.30
C PRO A 154 14.30 -13.62 -5.68
N LEU A 155 13.11 -14.16 -5.38
CA LEU A 155 12.73 -15.52 -5.75
C LEU A 155 12.50 -15.68 -7.26
N ALA A 156 11.95 -14.68 -7.95
CA ALA A 156 11.81 -14.70 -9.40
C ALA A 156 13.20 -14.79 -10.09
N ILE A 157 14.13 -13.96 -9.62
CA ILE A 157 15.51 -13.95 -10.13
C ILE A 157 16.20 -15.29 -9.83
N TYR A 158 16.01 -15.86 -8.64
CA TYR A 158 16.50 -17.19 -8.27
C TYR A 158 15.97 -18.27 -9.20
N PHE A 159 14.68 -18.31 -9.49
CA PHE A 159 14.07 -19.31 -10.37
C PHE A 159 14.55 -19.15 -11.83
N MET A 160 14.67 -17.91 -12.31
CA MET A 160 15.19 -17.65 -13.64
C MET A 160 16.66 -18.10 -13.78
N ASP A 161 17.52 -17.84 -12.80
CA ASP A 161 18.89 -18.33 -12.77
C ASP A 161 18.93 -19.87 -12.83
N ARG A 162 18.02 -20.54 -12.13
CA ARG A 162 17.90 -22.00 -12.18
C ARG A 162 17.39 -22.51 -13.53
N ALA A 163 16.47 -21.82 -14.16
CA ALA A 163 15.93 -22.17 -15.46
C ALA A 163 17.03 -22.09 -16.55
N LEU A 164 17.86 -21.05 -16.49
CA LEU A 164 18.94 -20.80 -17.45
C LEU A 164 20.17 -21.70 -17.27
N SER A 165 20.36 -22.29 -16.09
CA SER A 165 21.54 -23.11 -15.76
C SER A 165 21.26 -24.58 -15.48
N GLY A 166 19.97 -24.98 -15.48
CA GLY A 166 19.52 -26.34 -15.17
C GLY A 166 18.28 -26.72 -15.95
N SER A 167 17.21 -27.13 -15.25
CA SER A 167 15.95 -27.49 -15.88
C SER A 167 15.12 -26.26 -16.20
N ILE A 168 14.69 -26.14 -17.44
CA ILE A 168 13.80 -25.06 -17.93
C ILE A 168 12.43 -25.03 -17.19
N LEU A 169 12.02 -26.11 -16.54
CA LEU A 169 10.80 -26.17 -15.73
C LEU A 169 10.84 -25.16 -14.52
N TRP A 170 12.01 -24.72 -14.10
CA TRP A 170 12.11 -23.67 -13.10
C TRP A 170 11.52 -22.33 -13.57
N ALA A 171 11.31 -22.13 -14.87
CA ALA A 171 10.59 -20.98 -15.41
C ALA A 171 9.12 -20.93 -14.93
N LEU A 172 8.50 -22.07 -14.62
CA LEU A 172 7.17 -22.12 -14.01
C LEU A 172 7.17 -21.48 -12.61
N GLY A 173 8.30 -21.57 -11.89
CA GLY A 173 8.49 -20.86 -10.63
C GLY A 173 8.47 -19.33 -10.81
N VAL A 174 9.04 -18.84 -11.93
CA VAL A 174 8.95 -17.40 -12.28
C VAL A 174 7.51 -16.99 -12.51
N SER A 175 6.73 -17.78 -13.28
CA SER A 175 5.30 -17.55 -13.52
C SER A 175 4.53 -17.48 -12.22
N ALA A 176 4.77 -18.42 -11.31
CA ALA A 176 4.13 -18.45 -10.00
C ALA A 176 4.46 -17.18 -9.18
N VAL A 177 5.71 -16.71 -9.20
CA VAL A 177 6.12 -15.49 -8.49
C VAL A 177 5.43 -14.26 -9.08
N PHE A 178 5.38 -14.10 -10.39
CA PHE A 178 4.67 -12.99 -11.02
C PHE A 178 3.19 -13.00 -10.64
N THR A 179 2.56 -14.18 -10.65
CA THR A 179 1.17 -14.34 -10.18
C THR A 179 1.03 -13.93 -8.71
N MET A 180 1.95 -14.34 -7.82
CA MET A 180 1.94 -13.91 -6.43
C MET A 180 2.03 -12.40 -6.28
N GLN A 181 2.90 -11.72 -7.05
CA GLN A 181 3.05 -10.27 -7.01
C GLN A 181 1.77 -9.53 -7.44
N VAL A 182 1.14 -9.97 -8.54
CA VAL A 182 -0.12 -9.38 -9.01
C VAL A 182 -1.25 -9.65 -8.01
N CYS A 183 -1.42 -10.90 -7.58
CA CYS A 183 -2.46 -11.28 -6.64
C CYS A 183 -2.26 -10.68 -5.24
N ALA A 184 -1.05 -10.28 -4.87
CA ALA A 184 -0.78 -9.54 -3.63
C ALA A 184 -1.27 -8.07 -3.69
N GLY A 185 -1.71 -7.59 -4.86
CA GLY A 185 -2.19 -6.23 -5.06
C GLY A 185 -1.15 -5.28 -5.67
N ASP A 186 -0.02 -5.79 -6.17
CA ASP A 186 1.08 -4.96 -6.68
C ASP A 186 1.54 -5.36 -8.11
N PRO A 187 0.71 -5.10 -9.14
CA PRO A 187 1.06 -5.37 -10.53
C PRO A 187 2.28 -4.58 -11.01
N GLN A 188 2.53 -3.39 -10.42
CA GLN A 188 3.69 -2.58 -10.76
C GLN A 188 5.01 -3.29 -10.41
N ASN A 189 5.10 -3.94 -9.25
CA ASN A 189 6.30 -4.69 -8.90
C ASN A 189 6.45 -5.98 -9.72
N ALA A 190 5.36 -6.63 -10.14
CA ALA A 190 5.43 -7.71 -11.11
C ALA A 190 6.04 -7.22 -12.44
N TYR A 191 5.57 -6.08 -12.95
CA TYR A 191 6.09 -5.44 -14.15
C TYR A 191 7.58 -5.08 -14.01
N ILE A 192 8.00 -4.45 -12.89
CA ILE A 192 9.39 -4.11 -12.64
C ILE A 192 10.26 -5.38 -12.51
N THR A 193 9.76 -6.44 -11.86
CA THR A 193 10.46 -7.72 -11.71
C THR A 193 10.61 -8.43 -13.06
N ALA A 194 9.67 -8.29 -13.97
CA ALA A 194 9.72 -8.87 -15.29
C ALA A 194 10.92 -8.36 -16.12
N ILE A 195 11.30 -7.09 -15.96
CA ILE A 195 12.40 -6.48 -16.71
C ILE A 195 13.74 -7.20 -16.47
N PRO A 196 14.28 -7.33 -15.23
CA PRO A 196 15.54 -8.03 -15.00
C PRO A 196 15.44 -9.53 -15.36
N VAL A 197 14.30 -10.17 -15.18
CA VAL A 197 14.07 -11.55 -15.59
C VAL A 197 14.19 -11.69 -17.12
N ALA A 198 13.57 -10.78 -17.88
CA ALA A 198 13.68 -10.74 -19.33
C ALA A 198 15.15 -10.50 -19.78
N LEU A 199 15.82 -9.52 -19.17
CA LEU A 199 17.23 -9.21 -19.46
C LEU A 199 18.14 -10.40 -19.20
N MET A 200 17.93 -11.18 -18.13
CA MET A 200 18.68 -12.41 -17.85
C MET A 200 18.48 -13.45 -18.95
N GLY A 201 17.26 -13.67 -19.39
CA GLY A 201 16.98 -14.62 -20.48
C GLY A 201 17.51 -14.15 -21.83
N ILE A 202 17.33 -12.87 -22.16
CA ILE A 202 17.82 -12.28 -23.41
C ILE A 202 19.37 -12.35 -23.46
N THR A 203 20.05 -11.94 -22.39
CA THR A 203 21.52 -12.01 -22.33
C THR A 203 22.04 -13.44 -22.42
N ALA A 204 21.36 -14.40 -21.82
CA ALA A 204 21.70 -15.81 -21.93
C ALA A 204 21.48 -16.36 -23.36
N ALA A 205 20.51 -15.83 -24.09
CA ALA A 205 20.21 -16.23 -25.48
C ALA A 205 21.26 -15.76 -26.49
N PHE A 206 22.13 -14.80 -26.17
CA PHE A 206 23.29 -14.44 -27.00
C PHE A 206 24.31 -15.58 -27.06
N ASN A 207 24.34 -16.49 -26.10
CA ASN A 207 25.16 -17.70 -26.18
C ASN A 207 24.43 -18.76 -27.05
N PRO A 208 24.99 -19.17 -28.22
CA PRO A 208 24.33 -20.10 -29.12
C PRO A 208 23.91 -21.41 -28.45
N SER A 209 24.71 -21.95 -27.53
CA SER A 209 24.44 -23.21 -26.83
C SER A 209 23.26 -23.12 -25.85
N ARG A 210 22.88 -21.90 -25.40
CA ARG A 210 21.78 -21.66 -24.45
C ARG A 210 20.58 -21.00 -25.10
N ARG A 211 20.70 -20.55 -26.35
CA ARG A 211 19.66 -19.73 -27.03
C ARG A 211 18.28 -20.37 -26.97
N LYS A 212 18.14 -21.61 -27.43
CA LYS A 212 16.84 -22.33 -27.45
C LYS A 212 16.25 -22.46 -26.04
N ALA A 213 17.07 -22.90 -25.10
CA ALA A 213 16.62 -23.07 -23.70
C ALA A 213 16.19 -21.74 -23.07
N SER A 214 16.92 -20.65 -23.35
CA SER A 214 16.59 -19.30 -22.83
C SER A 214 15.29 -18.75 -23.40
N ILE A 215 15.06 -18.91 -24.71
CA ILE A 215 13.82 -18.47 -25.38
C ILE A 215 12.62 -19.27 -24.82
N VAL A 216 12.76 -20.59 -24.68
CA VAL A 216 11.69 -21.43 -24.12
C VAL A 216 11.43 -21.11 -22.65
N ALA A 217 12.49 -20.85 -21.85
CA ALA A 217 12.32 -20.45 -20.45
C ALA A 217 11.59 -19.12 -20.33
N LEU A 218 11.91 -18.11 -21.17
CA LEU A 218 11.15 -16.86 -21.23
C LEU A 218 9.72 -17.10 -21.66
N GLY A 219 9.50 -17.86 -22.75
CA GLY A 219 8.16 -18.19 -23.21
C GLY A 219 7.31 -18.84 -22.12
N LEU A 220 7.84 -19.83 -21.41
CA LEU A 220 7.15 -20.49 -20.29
C LEU A 220 6.88 -19.49 -19.15
N ALA A 221 7.87 -18.68 -18.74
CA ALA A 221 7.71 -17.74 -17.63
C ALA A 221 6.57 -16.75 -17.87
N TYR A 222 6.49 -16.17 -19.05
CA TYR A 222 5.51 -15.12 -19.35
C TYR A 222 4.16 -15.68 -19.79
N SER A 223 4.12 -16.70 -20.66
CA SER A 223 2.86 -17.26 -21.14
C SER A 223 2.07 -17.97 -20.03
N VAL A 224 2.76 -18.78 -19.21
CA VAL A 224 2.11 -19.47 -18.09
C VAL A 224 1.67 -18.48 -17.00
N PHE A 225 2.44 -17.42 -16.77
CA PHE A 225 2.00 -16.31 -15.88
C PHE A 225 0.67 -15.72 -16.36
N VAL A 226 0.57 -15.34 -17.63
CA VAL A 226 -0.66 -14.74 -18.19
C VAL A 226 -1.84 -15.71 -18.04
N LEU A 227 -1.64 -16.99 -18.33
CA LEU A 227 -2.68 -18.01 -18.22
C LEU A 227 -3.16 -18.22 -16.77
N ILE A 228 -2.24 -18.34 -15.80
CA ILE A 228 -2.60 -18.57 -14.39
C ILE A 228 -3.23 -17.29 -13.80
N CYS A 229 -2.72 -16.13 -14.16
CA CYS A 229 -3.17 -14.85 -13.62
C CYS A 229 -4.39 -14.28 -14.36
N ALA A 230 -4.91 -14.95 -15.39
CA ALA A 230 -6.03 -14.48 -16.21
C ALA A 230 -7.28 -14.19 -15.38
N ALA A 231 -7.56 -15.00 -14.36
CA ALA A 231 -8.70 -14.80 -13.46
C ALA A 231 -8.66 -13.46 -12.71
N GLN A 232 -7.46 -12.92 -12.47
CA GLN A 232 -7.26 -11.58 -11.89
C GLN A 232 -7.13 -10.51 -12.97
N LEU A 233 -6.36 -10.78 -14.03
CA LEU A 233 -6.01 -9.76 -15.03
C LEU A 233 -7.22 -9.35 -15.88
N LEU A 234 -8.08 -10.28 -16.29
CA LEU A 234 -9.21 -9.95 -17.16
C LEU A 234 -10.21 -9.00 -16.49
N PRO A 235 -10.72 -9.26 -15.27
CA PRO A 235 -11.59 -8.30 -14.58
C PRO A 235 -10.89 -6.97 -14.26
N THR A 236 -9.57 -6.99 -13.98
CA THR A 236 -8.80 -5.76 -13.72
C THR A 236 -8.68 -4.91 -14.98
N PHE A 237 -8.44 -5.50 -16.16
CA PHE A 237 -8.43 -4.78 -17.43
C PHE A 237 -9.79 -4.20 -17.78
N GLU A 238 -10.88 -4.95 -17.55
CA GLU A 238 -12.23 -4.45 -17.72
C GLU A 238 -12.47 -3.20 -16.86
N LEU A 239 -12.17 -3.28 -15.57
CA LEU A 239 -12.29 -2.15 -14.66
C LEU A 239 -11.42 -0.96 -15.09
N MET A 240 -10.18 -1.19 -15.52
CA MET A 240 -9.29 -0.14 -16.02
C MET A 240 -9.90 0.62 -17.21
N HIS A 241 -10.55 -0.07 -18.15
CA HIS A 241 -11.20 0.57 -19.30
C HIS A 241 -12.37 1.48 -18.93
N LEU A 242 -13.03 1.22 -17.79
CA LEU A 242 -14.13 2.03 -17.28
C LEU A 242 -13.66 3.14 -16.32
N SER A 243 -12.37 3.22 -16.06
CA SER A 243 -11.78 4.12 -15.08
C SER A 243 -11.10 5.33 -15.72
N THR A 244 -10.69 6.27 -14.85
CA THR A 244 -9.84 7.41 -15.23
C THR A 244 -8.49 6.99 -15.83
N ARG A 245 -8.10 5.70 -15.69
CA ARG A 245 -6.85 5.15 -16.24
C ARG A 245 -6.97 4.59 -17.65
N ALA A 246 -8.16 4.62 -18.26
CA ALA A 246 -8.42 4.04 -19.59
C ALA A 246 -7.49 4.58 -20.69
N THR A 247 -7.06 5.84 -20.58
CA THR A 247 -6.19 6.53 -21.55
C THR A 247 -4.75 6.70 -21.08
N GLY A 248 -4.34 6.01 -20.00
CA GLY A 248 -3.09 6.27 -19.30
C GLY A 248 -3.19 7.49 -18.36
N LEU A 249 -2.22 7.63 -17.47
CA LEU A 249 -2.15 8.72 -16.51
C LEU A 249 -1.26 9.86 -17.04
N PRO A 250 -1.57 11.12 -16.71
CA PRO A 250 -0.67 12.25 -17.00
C PRO A 250 0.69 12.08 -16.28
N LEU A 251 1.73 12.67 -16.86
CA LEU A 251 3.09 12.60 -16.27
C LEU A 251 3.15 13.15 -14.84
N ASP A 252 2.39 14.20 -14.55
CA ASP A 252 2.35 14.81 -13.21
C ASP A 252 1.76 13.85 -12.17
N ASP A 253 0.72 13.10 -12.52
CA ASP A 253 0.13 12.07 -11.66
C ASP A 253 1.08 10.88 -11.48
N CYS A 254 1.74 10.45 -12.56
CA CYS A 254 2.74 9.40 -12.50
C CYS A 254 3.93 9.77 -11.62
N THR A 255 4.31 11.04 -11.59
CA THR A 255 5.45 11.56 -10.80
C THR A 255 5.08 12.05 -9.40
N TYR A 256 3.84 11.91 -8.98
CA TYR A 256 3.44 12.13 -7.59
C TYR A 256 4.24 11.19 -6.67
N PHE A 257 4.60 11.59 -5.47
CA PHE A 257 5.52 10.87 -4.58
C PHE A 257 6.87 10.51 -5.24
N SER A 258 7.49 11.43 -5.97
CA SER A 258 8.89 11.33 -6.35
C SER A 258 9.79 11.42 -5.12
N PHE A 259 10.84 10.57 -5.07
CA PHE A 259 11.84 10.63 -4.00
C PHE A 259 12.69 11.89 -4.16
N HIS A 260 12.56 12.85 -3.24
CA HIS A 260 13.32 14.10 -3.33
C HIS A 260 14.82 13.84 -3.08
N PRO A 261 15.76 14.35 -3.91
CA PRO A 261 17.21 14.12 -3.70
C PRO A 261 17.72 14.50 -2.32
N GLY A 262 17.14 15.51 -1.67
CA GLY A 262 17.47 15.89 -0.30
C GLY A 262 17.19 14.80 0.74
N LEU A 263 16.32 13.82 0.42
CA LEU A 263 16.05 12.68 1.30
C LEU A 263 17.15 11.61 1.26
N LEU A 264 18.19 11.76 0.43
CA LEU A 264 19.33 10.82 0.41
C LEU A 264 20.01 10.70 1.78
N ILE A 265 19.95 11.73 2.60
CA ILE A 265 20.47 11.69 3.97
C ILE A 265 19.77 10.64 4.84
N GLU A 266 18.48 10.35 4.58
CA GLU A 266 17.71 9.30 5.28
C GLU A 266 18.31 7.92 5.09
N LEU A 267 19.04 7.66 4.01
CA LEU A 267 19.69 6.38 3.77
C LEU A 267 20.74 6.04 4.82
N VAL A 268 21.41 7.06 5.36
CA VAL A 268 22.56 6.93 6.27
C VAL A 268 22.30 7.40 7.69
N TRP A 269 21.36 8.35 7.86
CA TRP A 269 21.03 8.94 9.16
C TRP A 269 19.62 8.51 9.58
N PRO A 270 19.42 8.05 10.82
CA PRO A 270 18.12 7.61 11.28
C PRO A 270 17.14 8.78 11.38
N MET A 271 16.19 8.83 10.48
CA MET A 271 15.07 9.77 10.46
C MET A 271 15.45 11.25 10.68
N PRO A 272 16.31 11.85 9.84
CA PRO A 272 16.83 13.19 10.05
C PRO A 272 15.74 14.28 9.98
N PHE A 273 14.58 13.98 9.40
CA PHE A 273 13.47 14.92 9.25
C PHE A 273 12.31 14.66 10.22
N GLY A 274 12.57 13.99 11.32
CA GLY A 274 11.56 13.64 12.31
C GLY A 274 10.85 12.33 12.03
N ARG A 275 9.97 11.92 12.95
CA ARG A 275 9.17 10.73 12.87
C ARG A 275 7.69 11.08 12.78
N LEU A 276 7.02 10.49 11.81
CA LEU A 276 5.57 10.56 11.77
C LEU A 276 4.97 9.89 13.02
N TRP A 277 5.54 8.77 13.43
CA TRP A 277 5.17 8.02 14.61
C TRP A 277 6.37 7.86 15.56
N PRO A 278 6.23 7.98 16.88
CA PRO A 278 5.04 8.40 17.63
C PRO A 278 4.85 9.93 17.70
N ASP A 279 5.84 10.70 17.22
CA ASP A 279 5.96 12.13 17.52
C ASP A 279 4.97 13.02 16.72
N GLY A 280 4.42 12.49 15.63
CA GLY A 280 3.48 13.23 14.77
C GLY A 280 4.13 14.36 13.98
N PHE A 281 5.44 14.39 13.87
CA PHE A 281 6.17 15.52 13.32
C PHE A 281 7.22 15.09 12.30
N TYR A 282 6.93 15.33 11.02
CA TYR A 282 7.84 15.11 9.90
C TYR A 282 8.01 16.43 9.13
N TRP A 283 9.22 17.01 9.14
CA TRP A 283 9.44 18.36 8.62
C TRP A 283 10.08 18.43 7.23
N ALA A 284 10.38 17.32 6.57
CA ALA A 284 10.94 17.34 5.22
C ALA A 284 10.06 18.10 4.22
N GLY A 285 8.72 17.97 4.35
CA GLY A 285 7.76 18.69 3.51
C GLY A 285 7.86 20.22 3.61
N PHE A 286 8.29 20.73 4.77
CA PHE A 286 8.55 22.15 4.97
C PHE A 286 9.96 22.55 4.51
N THR A 287 10.92 21.63 4.57
CA THR A 287 12.31 21.86 4.18
C THR A 287 12.48 21.93 2.66
N PHE A 288 11.75 21.11 1.93
CA PHE A 288 11.89 20.99 0.48
C PHE A 288 10.64 21.56 -0.23
N LYS A 289 10.75 22.76 -0.77
CA LYS A 289 9.63 23.51 -1.38
C LYS A 289 8.88 22.80 -2.49
N ASN A 290 9.51 21.88 -3.20
CA ASN A 290 8.92 21.14 -4.33
C ASN A 290 8.54 19.71 -3.97
N MET A 291 8.53 19.35 -2.69
CA MET A 291 8.06 18.06 -2.26
C MET A 291 6.52 18.05 -2.29
N LEU A 292 5.94 17.20 -3.11
CA LEU A 292 4.49 17.03 -3.16
C LEU A 292 4.02 16.20 -1.99
N GLY A 293 3.18 16.81 -1.18
CA GLY A 293 2.56 16.23 0.00
C GLY A 293 3.37 16.41 1.29
N PRO A 294 2.68 16.65 2.41
CA PRO A 294 3.30 16.82 3.73
C PRO A 294 3.79 15.50 4.32
N ILE A 295 3.38 14.37 3.75
CA ILE A 295 3.66 13.00 4.25
C ILE A 295 4.53 12.28 3.22
N PRO A 296 5.64 11.62 3.65
CA PRO A 296 6.48 10.86 2.74
C PRO A 296 5.77 9.60 2.25
N TRP A 297 6.19 9.10 1.08
CA TRP A 297 5.70 7.82 0.55
C TRP A 297 5.95 6.65 1.51
N THR A 298 7.15 6.59 2.09
CA THR A 298 7.52 5.62 3.13
C THR A 298 7.81 6.34 4.44
N ILE A 299 7.56 5.69 5.57
CA ILE A 299 7.86 6.25 6.89
C ILE A 299 9.38 6.36 7.10
N SER A 300 10.17 5.49 6.47
CA SER A 300 11.62 5.48 6.55
C SER A 300 12.22 5.03 5.23
N ASN A 301 13.38 5.61 4.86
CA ASN A 301 14.23 5.12 3.78
C ASN A 301 15.58 4.62 4.30
N TYR A 302 15.73 4.45 5.59
CA TYR A 302 16.99 4.13 6.25
C TYR A 302 17.52 2.74 5.86
N ILE A 303 18.75 2.70 5.39
CA ILE A 303 19.51 1.47 5.10
C ILE A 303 20.63 1.26 6.12
N GLY A 304 21.08 2.35 6.72
CA GLY A 304 22.16 2.36 7.70
C GLY A 304 23.56 2.47 7.10
N LEU A 305 24.40 3.27 7.73
CA LEU A 305 25.76 3.49 7.25
C LEU A 305 26.58 2.19 7.16
N PRO A 306 26.52 1.24 8.11
CA PRO A 306 27.27 0.01 8.01
C PRO A 306 26.93 -0.81 6.76
N ALA A 307 25.63 -0.92 6.42
CA ALA A 307 25.18 -1.64 5.24
C ALA A 307 25.60 -0.93 3.94
N LEU A 308 25.53 0.40 3.89
CA LEU A 308 25.97 1.19 2.74
C LEU A 308 27.49 1.13 2.54
N VAL A 309 28.27 1.19 3.61
CA VAL A 309 29.73 1.00 3.54
C VAL A 309 30.07 -0.39 3.01
N LEU A 310 29.40 -1.44 3.51
CA LEU A 310 29.54 -2.78 2.96
C LEU A 310 29.16 -2.83 1.48
N ALA A 311 28.08 -2.16 1.06
CA ALA A 311 27.67 -2.12 -0.33
C ALA A 311 28.74 -1.48 -1.22
N ILE A 312 29.32 -0.35 -0.81
CA ILE A 312 30.41 0.31 -1.51
C ILE A 312 31.65 -0.62 -1.60
N VAL A 313 32.04 -1.23 -0.47
CA VAL A 313 33.13 -2.22 -0.43
C VAL A 313 32.85 -3.39 -1.39
N GLY A 314 31.62 -3.88 -1.44
CA GLY A 314 31.21 -4.95 -2.33
C GLY A 314 31.34 -4.58 -3.81
N ILE A 315 30.89 -3.40 -4.19
CA ILE A 315 31.00 -2.90 -5.57
C ILE A 315 32.46 -2.66 -5.97
N ILE A 316 33.27 -2.09 -5.08
CA ILE A 316 34.65 -1.76 -5.42
C ILE A 316 35.55 -3.00 -5.39
N PHE A 317 35.54 -3.77 -4.29
CA PHE A 317 36.57 -4.77 -4.00
C PHE A 317 36.14 -6.23 -4.20
N SER A 318 34.86 -6.55 -4.39
CA SER A 318 34.45 -7.93 -4.68
C SER A 318 35.09 -8.43 -5.99
N GLY A 319 35.59 -9.66 -5.99
CA GLY A 319 36.11 -10.33 -7.20
C GLY A 319 35.05 -10.81 -8.20
N ARG A 320 33.77 -10.63 -7.88
CA ARG A 320 32.63 -11.09 -8.68
C ARG A 320 32.38 -10.16 -9.87
N ARG A 321 32.50 -10.64 -11.13
CA ARG A 321 32.26 -9.81 -12.32
C ARG A 321 30.86 -9.19 -12.37
N TRP A 322 29.84 -9.88 -11.89
CA TRP A 322 28.45 -9.41 -11.92
C TRP A 322 28.15 -8.26 -10.92
N LYS A 323 29.12 -7.88 -10.06
CA LYS A 323 29.00 -6.69 -9.20
C LYS A 323 28.70 -5.40 -9.96
N ILE A 324 29.19 -5.31 -11.21
CA ILE A 324 28.96 -4.13 -12.06
C ILE A 324 27.46 -3.95 -12.34
N TRP A 325 26.75 -5.05 -12.63
CA TRP A 325 25.30 -5.01 -12.82
C TRP A 325 24.52 -4.66 -11.55
N VAL A 326 25.03 -5.05 -10.39
CA VAL A 326 24.46 -4.67 -9.09
C VAL A 326 24.61 -3.18 -8.86
N GLY A 327 25.81 -2.62 -9.06
CA GLY A 327 26.06 -1.18 -8.92
C GLY A 327 25.25 -0.37 -9.94
N ALA A 328 25.24 -0.79 -11.21
CA ALA A 328 24.45 -0.13 -12.25
C ALA A 328 22.94 -0.18 -11.92
N GLY A 329 22.42 -1.33 -11.47
CA GLY A 329 21.03 -1.47 -11.06
C GLY A 329 20.68 -0.54 -9.90
N ALA A 330 21.52 -0.49 -8.87
CA ALA A 330 21.29 0.44 -7.74
C ALA A 330 21.21 1.89 -8.23
N ILE A 331 22.14 2.34 -9.06
CA ILE A 331 22.16 3.71 -9.59
C ILE A 331 20.93 3.99 -10.46
N ILE A 332 20.59 3.07 -11.38
CA ILE A 332 19.45 3.24 -12.29
C ILE A 332 18.14 3.38 -11.49
N PHE A 333 17.88 2.47 -10.54
CA PHE A 333 16.66 2.50 -9.77
C PHE A 333 16.59 3.71 -8.82
N LEU A 334 17.71 4.16 -8.28
CA LEU A 334 17.76 5.41 -7.53
C LEU A 334 17.41 6.61 -8.42
N LEU A 335 17.99 6.69 -9.63
CA LEU A 335 17.70 7.78 -10.56
C LEU A 335 16.24 7.78 -11.04
N ILE A 336 15.65 6.59 -11.27
CA ILE A 336 14.23 6.46 -11.61
C ILE A 336 13.35 6.93 -10.43
N SER A 337 13.75 6.60 -9.18
CA SER A 337 12.99 6.98 -7.99
C SER A 337 12.90 8.48 -7.78
N PHE A 338 13.87 9.25 -8.28
CA PHE A 338 13.82 10.72 -8.25
C PHE A 338 12.68 11.32 -9.09
N GLY A 339 12.06 10.55 -9.98
CA GLY A 339 10.87 10.94 -10.70
C GLY A 339 11.00 12.29 -11.40
N ARG A 340 10.20 13.28 -10.96
CA ARG A 340 10.19 14.65 -11.52
C ARG A 340 11.50 15.42 -11.37
N TYR A 341 12.38 15.00 -10.47
CA TYR A 341 13.65 15.67 -10.22
C TYR A 341 14.75 15.26 -11.20
N THR A 342 14.49 14.30 -12.09
CA THR A 342 15.41 13.88 -13.17
C THR A 342 14.66 13.68 -14.48
N PRO A 343 15.29 13.87 -15.66
CA PRO A 343 14.65 13.62 -16.94
C PRO A 343 14.45 12.14 -17.25
N ILE A 344 15.03 11.24 -16.47
CA ILE A 344 15.03 9.79 -16.72
C ILE A 344 13.62 9.22 -16.67
N TYR A 345 12.83 9.60 -15.66
CA TYR A 345 11.45 9.13 -15.54
C TYR A 345 10.59 9.58 -16.73
N ALA A 346 10.70 10.85 -17.13
CA ALA A 346 10.00 11.39 -18.28
C ALA A 346 10.39 10.70 -19.61
N LEU A 347 11.67 10.29 -19.76
CA LEU A 347 12.14 9.51 -20.89
C LEU A 347 11.49 8.12 -20.90
N LEU A 348 11.52 7.41 -19.76
CA LEU A 348 10.91 6.09 -19.62
C LEU A 348 9.40 6.13 -19.87
N PHE A 349 8.72 7.15 -19.35
CA PHE A 349 7.29 7.39 -19.57
C PHE A 349 6.93 7.47 -21.07
N ARG A 350 7.80 8.04 -21.90
CA ARG A 350 7.56 8.19 -23.35
C ARG A 350 7.92 6.95 -24.17
N VAL A 351 8.88 6.14 -23.69
CA VAL A 351 9.50 5.07 -24.49
C VAL A 351 9.08 3.68 -24.06
N VAL A 352 8.80 3.48 -22.75
CA VAL A 352 8.54 2.16 -22.20
C VAL A 352 7.03 1.90 -22.15
N PRO A 353 6.55 0.84 -22.83
CA PRO A 353 5.12 0.52 -22.85
C PRO A 353 4.53 0.33 -21.44
N LEU A 354 3.31 0.77 -21.21
CA LEU A 354 2.56 0.67 -19.96
C LEU A 354 3.20 1.41 -18.77
N PHE A 355 4.26 2.19 -18.99
CA PHE A 355 4.90 2.94 -17.90
C PHE A 355 3.97 4.03 -17.36
N ASP A 356 3.12 4.58 -18.19
CA ASP A 356 2.05 5.55 -17.88
C ASP A 356 0.85 4.98 -17.09
N SER A 357 0.81 3.67 -16.94
CA SER A 357 -0.23 3.01 -16.13
C SER A 357 0.10 2.98 -14.62
N PHE A 358 1.32 3.36 -14.26
CA PHE A 358 1.82 3.26 -12.89
C PHE A 358 2.21 4.62 -12.30
N ARG A 359 1.99 4.76 -10.98
CA ARG A 359 2.29 5.97 -10.22
C ARG A 359 3.41 5.73 -9.21
N TYR A 360 3.94 6.85 -8.70
CA TYR A 360 4.80 6.92 -7.52
C TYR A 360 6.22 6.40 -7.74
N PRO A 361 7.12 7.26 -8.26
CA PRO A 361 8.53 6.91 -8.50
C PRO A 361 9.28 6.40 -7.26
N ALA A 362 8.89 6.83 -6.06
CA ALA A 362 9.45 6.32 -4.81
C ALA A 362 9.36 4.78 -4.67
N LYS A 363 8.45 4.10 -5.38
CA LYS A 363 8.36 2.63 -5.40
C LYS A 363 9.63 1.96 -5.92
N TYR A 364 10.39 2.61 -6.78
CA TYR A 364 11.66 2.09 -7.29
C TYR A 364 12.76 2.01 -6.21
N MET A 365 12.57 2.65 -5.05
CA MET A 365 13.47 2.51 -3.90
C MET A 365 13.50 1.08 -3.32
N ALA A 366 12.46 0.25 -3.53
CA ALA A 366 12.50 -1.17 -3.20
C ALA A 366 13.64 -1.89 -3.91
N TRP A 367 13.81 -1.60 -5.19
CA TRP A 367 14.85 -2.20 -6.03
C TRP A 367 16.22 -1.63 -5.72
N PHE A 368 16.33 -0.32 -5.47
CA PHE A 368 17.55 0.29 -4.95
C PHE A 368 17.99 -0.40 -3.64
N SER A 369 17.07 -0.58 -2.69
CA SER A 369 17.36 -1.29 -1.43
C SER A 369 17.76 -2.75 -1.66
N GLY A 370 17.10 -3.44 -2.60
CA GLY A 370 17.45 -4.82 -2.99
C GLY A 370 18.87 -4.92 -3.57
N PHE A 371 19.22 -4.06 -4.52
CA PHE A 371 20.57 -4.03 -5.09
C PHE A 371 21.63 -3.63 -4.05
N THR A 372 21.31 -2.70 -3.17
CA THR A 372 22.19 -2.30 -2.06
C THR A 372 22.42 -3.46 -1.09
N ALA A 373 21.38 -4.25 -0.78
CA ALA A 373 21.50 -5.44 0.05
C ALA A 373 22.38 -6.52 -0.58
N VAL A 374 22.26 -6.73 -1.90
CA VAL A 374 23.14 -7.63 -2.66
C VAL A 374 24.58 -7.13 -2.62
N ALA A 375 24.80 -5.84 -2.81
CA ALA A 375 26.13 -5.22 -2.74
C ALA A 375 26.73 -5.32 -1.33
N ALA A 376 25.91 -5.13 -0.28
CA ALA A 376 26.35 -5.29 1.11
C ALA A 376 26.76 -6.75 1.43
N ALA A 377 26.05 -7.73 0.88
CA ALA A 377 26.46 -9.14 1.00
C ALA A 377 27.80 -9.41 0.32
N LEU A 378 28.05 -8.84 -0.86
CA LEU A 378 29.35 -8.92 -1.54
C LEU A 378 30.46 -8.27 -0.70
N GLY A 379 30.17 -7.13 -0.07
CA GLY A 379 31.11 -6.45 0.83
C GLY A 379 31.41 -7.26 2.08
N MET A 380 30.40 -7.88 2.67
CA MET A 380 30.58 -8.75 3.83
C MET A 380 31.46 -9.97 3.47
N GLU A 381 31.22 -10.61 2.30
CA GLU A 381 32.10 -11.70 1.83
C GLU A 381 33.55 -11.23 1.70
N HIS A 382 33.79 -10.04 1.16
CA HIS A 382 35.14 -9.46 1.05
C HIS A 382 35.78 -9.18 2.41
N VAL A 383 35.05 -8.60 3.35
CA VAL A 383 35.50 -8.33 4.73
C VAL A 383 35.89 -9.63 5.43
N LEU A 384 35.10 -10.69 5.30
CA LEU A 384 35.42 -12.00 5.90
C LEU A 384 36.69 -12.62 5.33
N VAL A 385 36.93 -12.46 4.01
CA VAL A 385 38.19 -12.90 3.38
C VAL A 385 39.39 -12.10 3.91
N LEU A 386 39.25 -10.80 4.11
CA LEU A 386 40.33 -9.96 4.68
C LEU A 386 40.64 -10.33 6.13
N LEU A 387 39.61 -10.55 6.96
CA LEU A 387 39.79 -11.00 8.36
C LEU A 387 40.52 -12.33 8.46
N GLY A 388 40.35 -13.22 7.44
CA GLY A 388 41.06 -14.50 7.43
C GLY A 388 42.51 -14.46 6.91
N LYS A 389 42.87 -13.46 6.07
CA LYS A 389 44.14 -13.46 5.30
C LYS A 389 45.05 -12.25 5.54
N LYS A 390 44.50 -11.08 5.88
CA LYS A 390 45.23 -9.80 5.90
C LYS A 390 44.89 -8.98 7.16
N VAL A 391 45.24 -9.47 8.32
CA VAL A 391 44.94 -8.83 9.61
C VAL A 391 45.40 -7.35 9.66
N GLY A 392 46.63 -7.05 9.21
CA GLY A 392 47.13 -5.68 9.19
C GLY A 392 46.36 -4.70 8.31
N ALA A 393 45.87 -5.17 7.14
CA ALA A 393 45.02 -4.36 6.27
C ALA A 393 43.62 -4.11 6.91
N MET A 394 43.10 -5.11 7.63
CA MET A 394 41.82 -5.01 8.32
C MET A 394 41.89 -4.07 9.52
N ASN A 395 43.00 -4.07 10.28
CA ASN A 395 43.24 -3.10 11.36
C ASN A 395 43.23 -1.68 10.83
N LYS A 396 43.91 -1.41 9.70
CA LYS A 396 43.92 -0.10 9.06
C LYS A 396 42.50 0.30 8.62
N ALA A 397 41.75 -0.63 8.02
CA ALA A 397 40.39 -0.37 7.58
C ALA A 397 39.44 -0.09 8.76
N ALA A 398 39.55 -0.83 9.88
CA ALA A 398 38.76 -0.61 11.10
C ALA A 398 39.09 0.76 11.74
N VAL A 399 40.37 1.10 11.83
CA VAL A 399 40.81 2.41 12.35
C VAL A 399 40.33 3.53 11.42
N SER A 400 40.48 3.37 10.10
CA SER A 400 39.98 4.36 9.13
C SER A 400 38.47 4.53 9.23
N TYR A 401 37.70 3.45 9.37
CA TYR A 401 36.27 3.53 9.57
C TYR A 401 35.90 4.31 10.85
N ILE A 402 36.50 3.98 11.99
CA ILE A 402 36.28 4.68 13.27
C ILE A 402 36.68 6.17 13.14
N SER A 403 37.85 6.45 12.55
CA SER A 403 38.32 7.84 12.36
C SER A 403 37.34 8.64 11.46
N SER A 404 36.82 8.02 10.41
CA SER A 404 35.83 8.66 9.52
C SER A 404 34.52 8.93 10.26
N ILE A 405 34.05 8.04 11.14
CA ILE A 405 32.87 8.25 11.98
C ILE A 405 33.08 9.41 12.96
N VAL A 406 34.23 9.43 13.64
CA VAL A 406 34.57 10.52 14.56
C VAL A 406 34.67 11.84 13.82
N PHE A 407 35.36 11.87 12.67
CA PHE A 407 35.45 13.07 11.82
C PHE A 407 34.07 13.53 11.33
N GLY A 408 33.23 12.61 10.87
CA GLY A 408 31.85 12.92 10.45
C GLY A 408 31.00 13.46 11.61
N ALA A 409 31.15 12.92 12.82
CA ALA A 409 30.48 13.44 14.02
C ALA A 409 30.94 14.87 14.37
N VAL A 410 32.25 15.12 14.33
CA VAL A 410 32.81 16.49 14.56
C VAL A 410 32.31 17.46 13.49
N LEU A 411 32.32 17.05 12.23
CA LEU A 411 31.80 17.88 11.12
C LEU A 411 30.30 18.15 11.29
N ALA A 412 29.54 17.14 11.69
CA ALA A 412 28.12 17.29 12.00
C ALA A 412 27.90 18.34 13.10
N ILE A 413 28.65 18.28 14.19
CA ILE A 413 28.57 19.27 15.30
C ILE A 413 28.83 20.70 14.79
N ILE A 414 29.80 20.89 13.89
CA ILE A 414 30.14 22.21 13.33
C ILE A 414 29.04 22.73 12.38
N ILE A 415 28.51 21.86 11.55
CA ILE A 415 27.48 22.21 10.56
C ILE A 415 26.09 22.33 11.21
N TRP A 416 25.85 21.61 12.30
CA TRP A 416 24.58 21.45 12.97
C TRP A 416 23.85 22.76 13.30
N PRO A 417 24.50 23.79 13.88
CA PRO A 417 23.83 25.06 14.16
C PRO A 417 23.28 25.71 12.90
N ARG A 418 23.99 25.55 11.76
CA ARG A 418 23.56 26.12 10.46
C ARG A 418 22.36 25.34 9.90
N VAL A 419 22.37 24.01 10.01
CA VAL A 419 21.24 23.18 9.59
C VAL A 419 19.99 23.50 10.41
N ILE A 420 20.15 23.60 11.73
CA ILE A 420 19.07 23.95 12.64
C ILE A 420 18.55 25.37 12.31
N SER A 421 19.43 26.37 12.18
CA SER A 421 19.03 27.71 11.82
C SER A 421 18.28 27.77 10.48
N TYR A 422 18.73 27.02 9.48
CA TYR A 422 18.05 26.91 8.19
C TYR A 422 16.65 26.29 8.32
N VAL A 423 16.55 25.14 8.99
CA VAL A 423 15.29 24.43 9.19
C VAL A 423 14.29 25.24 10.01
N THR A 424 14.78 25.92 11.08
CA THR A 424 13.93 26.73 11.96
C THR A 424 13.50 28.05 11.32
N GLY A 425 14.31 28.61 10.42
CA GLY A 425 13.88 29.75 9.60
C GLY A 425 12.73 29.40 8.64
N LEU A 426 12.48 28.10 8.41
CA LEU A 426 11.36 27.59 7.61
C LEU A 426 10.12 27.22 8.47
N THR A 427 10.27 27.08 9.79
CA THR A 427 9.20 26.69 10.71
C THR A 427 8.71 27.89 11.53
N PRO A 428 7.41 28.24 11.50
CA PRO A 428 6.92 29.49 12.08
C PRO A 428 6.73 29.50 13.61
N ARG A 429 7.23 28.48 14.38
CA ARG A 429 7.00 28.36 15.84
C ARG A 429 8.29 28.02 16.60
N GLU A 430 8.54 28.76 17.66
CA GLU A 430 9.70 28.58 18.55
C GLU A 430 9.73 27.20 19.26
N ASP A 431 8.56 26.65 19.58
CA ASP A 431 8.42 25.31 20.18
C ASP A 431 8.96 24.19 19.27
N ASN A 432 8.87 24.37 17.95
CA ASN A 432 9.39 23.41 16.98
C ASN A 432 10.92 23.35 16.97
N PHE A 433 11.59 24.44 17.36
CA PHE A 433 13.05 24.50 17.39
C PHE A 433 13.65 23.54 18.42
N GLN A 434 13.15 23.57 19.64
CA GLN A 434 13.65 22.70 20.71
C GLN A 434 13.35 21.23 20.41
N LEU A 435 12.19 20.95 19.83
CA LEU A 435 11.81 19.61 19.40
C LEU A 435 12.79 19.09 18.32
N ILE A 436 13.03 19.85 17.26
CA ILE A 436 13.95 19.47 16.18
C ILE A 436 15.37 19.27 16.73
N LYS A 437 15.85 20.17 17.58
CA LYS A 437 17.18 20.10 18.19
C LYS A 437 17.35 18.84 19.03
N SER A 438 16.42 18.57 19.94
CA SER A 438 16.47 17.40 20.83
C SER A 438 16.38 16.10 20.04
N TYR A 439 15.52 16.05 19.04
CA TYR A 439 15.33 14.91 18.16
C TYR A 439 16.60 14.59 17.36
N LEU A 440 17.15 15.56 16.69
CA LEU A 440 18.35 15.41 15.89
C LEU A 440 19.57 15.05 16.76
N PHE A 441 19.66 15.57 17.98
CA PHE A 441 20.70 15.20 18.94
C PHE A 441 20.56 13.72 19.36
N GLY A 442 19.36 13.27 19.69
CA GLY A 442 19.08 11.89 20.06
C GLY A 442 19.41 10.89 18.94
N THR A 443 18.92 11.17 17.72
CA THR A 443 19.21 10.32 16.53
C THR A 443 20.69 10.37 16.15
N GLY A 444 21.37 11.48 16.35
CA GLY A 444 22.81 11.62 16.15
C GLY A 444 23.63 10.77 17.12
N ILE A 445 23.26 10.73 18.41
CA ILE A 445 23.88 9.84 19.39
C ILE A 445 23.65 8.39 19.02
N GLN A 446 22.43 8.00 18.66
CA GLN A 446 22.10 6.66 18.20
C GLN A 446 23.00 6.26 17.02
N TRP A 447 23.07 7.11 15.99
CA TRP A 447 23.90 6.90 14.82
C TRP A 447 25.37 6.70 15.19
N LEU A 448 25.92 7.57 16.06
CA LEU A 448 27.31 7.51 16.52
C LEU A 448 27.60 6.21 17.26
N LEU A 449 26.76 5.84 18.23
CA LEU A 449 26.96 4.63 19.05
C LEU A 449 26.91 3.36 18.21
N ILE A 450 25.97 3.23 17.30
CA ILE A 450 25.85 2.07 16.39
C ILE A 450 27.11 1.94 15.53
N ASN A 451 27.56 3.03 14.92
CA ASN A 451 28.71 2.99 14.02
C ASN A 451 30.03 2.77 14.76
N LEU A 452 30.19 3.34 15.95
CA LEU A 452 31.34 3.05 16.82
C LEU A 452 31.35 1.60 17.27
N ALA A 453 30.19 1.01 17.62
CA ALA A 453 30.09 -0.39 17.99
C ALA A 453 30.49 -1.33 16.83
N VAL A 454 30.06 -1.04 15.59
CA VAL A 454 30.48 -1.78 14.40
C VAL A 454 32.00 -1.68 14.21
N GLY A 455 32.57 -0.46 14.30
CA GLY A 455 34.01 -0.23 14.19
C GLY A 455 34.81 -0.97 15.28
N ALA A 456 34.33 -0.92 16.53
CA ALA A 456 34.94 -1.62 17.66
C ALA A 456 34.95 -3.15 17.46
N ILE A 457 33.82 -3.74 17.00
CA ILE A 457 33.78 -5.19 16.71
C ILE A 457 34.76 -5.55 15.59
N LEU A 458 34.81 -4.78 14.51
CA LEU A 458 35.78 -5.03 13.45
C LEU A 458 37.21 -4.97 13.95
N LEU A 459 37.55 -4.00 14.80
CA LEU A 459 38.87 -3.87 15.39
C LEU A 459 39.19 -5.04 16.33
N LEU A 460 38.28 -5.35 17.27
CA LEU A 460 38.50 -6.43 18.28
C LEU A 460 38.62 -7.81 17.62
N VAL A 461 37.89 -8.07 16.55
CA VAL A 461 38.06 -9.30 15.75
C VAL A 461 39.38 -9.29 15.00
N SER A 462 39.77 -8.15 14.42
CA SER A 462 40.99 -8.05 13.61
C SER A 462 42.26 -8.18 14.45
N ILE A 463 42.27 -7.68 15.69
CA ILE A 463 43.38 -7.87 16.66
C ILE A 463 43.26 -9.18 17.49
N LYS A 464 42.26 -10.03 17.15
CA LYS A 464 42.03 -11.35 17.73
C LYS A 464 41.66 -11.38 19.23
N ILE A 465 41.14 -10.28 19.76
CA ILE A 465 40.62 -10.23 21.15
C ILE A 465 39.33 -11.04 21.23
N ILE A 466 38.45 -10.93 20.24
CA ILE A 466 37.23 -11.74 20.15
C ILE A 466 37.30 -12.69 18.94
N PRO A 467 36.79 -13.92 19.07
CA PRO A 467 36.76 -14.87 17.98
C PRO A 467 35.78 -14.39 16.88
N ILE A 468 36.08 -14.68 15.62
CA ILE A 468 35.29 -14.28 14.46
C ILE A 468 33.83 -14.74 14.55
N ARG A 469 33.58 -15.89 15.22
CA ARG A 469 32.19 -16.38 15.42
C ARG A 469 31.37 -15.42 16.27
N LEU A 470 31.96 -14.93 17.35
CA LEU A 470 31.33 -13.97 18.28
C LEU A 470 31.17 -12.61 17.58
N GLY A 471 32.19 -12.16 16.81
CA GLY A 471 32.08 -10.93 15.99
C GLY A 471 30.99 -10.99 14.96
N LYS A 472 30.77 -12.13 14.32
CA LYS A 472 29.64 -12.36 13.40
C LYS A 472 28.28 -12.23 14.10
N ALA A 473 28.13 -12.85 15.27
CA ALA A 473 26.89 -12.77 16.05
C ALA A 473 26.62 -11.34 16.53
N ALA A 474 27.65 -10.66 17.02
CA ALA A 474 27.58 -9.28 17.49
C ALA A 474 27.22 -8.31 16.37
N PHE A 475 27.78 -8.50 15.16
CA PHE A 475 27.42 -7.67 14.01
C PHE A 475 25.94 -7.83 13.62
N ILE A 476 25.41 -9.07 13.58
CA ILE A 476 23.98 -9.29 13.31
C ILE A 476 23.12 -8.64 14.40
N PHE A 477 23.51 -8.80 15.66
CA PHE A 477 22.79 -8.18 16.78
C PHE A 477 22.74 -6.65 16.64
N ILE A 478 23.88 -6.01 16.35
CA ILE A 478 23.93 -4.54 16.14
C ILE A 478 23.10 -4.14 14.95
N LEU A 479 23.19 -4.85 13.81
CA LEU A 479 22.44 -4.57 12.60
C LEU A 479 20.92 -4.64 12.86
N VAL A 480 20.46 -5.69 13.55
CA VAL A 480 19.04 -5.84 13.89
C VAL A 480 18.60 -4.78 14.90
N THR A 481 19.46 -4.45 15.89
CA THR A 481 19.18 -3.38 16.86
C THR A 481 19.07 -2.01 16.18
N ASP A 482 19.96 -1.69 15.25
CA ASP A 482 19.93 -0.44 14.48
C ASP A 482 18.62 -0.30 13.70
N TYR A 483 18.22 -1.35 12.98
CA TYR A 483 16.94 -1.36 12.26
C TYR A 483 15.73 -1.35 13.20
N TYR A 484 15.81 -2.02 14.35
CA TYR A 484 14.74 -1.97 15.34
C TYR A 484 14.54 -0.56 15.87
N LEU A 485 15.59 0.09 16.30
CA LEU A 485 15.55 1.46 16.84
C LEU A 485 15.12 2.51 15.81
N THR A 486 15.43 2.28 14.53
CA THR A 486 15.13 3.24 13.47
C THR A 486 13.82 2.91 12.76
N ASN A 487 13.69 1.72 12.19
CA ASN A 487 12.61 1.40 11.26
C ASN A 487 11.36 0.83 11.99
N MET A 488 11.55 -0.17 12.90
CA MET A 488 10.43 -0.81 13.59
C MET A 488 9.82 0.10 14.65
N SER A 489 10.61 0.90 15.35
CA SER A 489 10.11 1.87 16.35
C SER A 489 9.25 2.96 15.73
N ALA A 490 9.35 3.16 14.42
CA ALA A 490 8.56 4.16 13.68
C ALA A 490 7.26 3.59 13.07
N MET A 491 6.98 2.29 13.27
CA MET A 491 5.72 1.69 12.83
C MET A 491 4.57 2.16 13.72
N PRO A 492 3.52 2.79 13.17
CA PRO A 492 2.33 3.13 13.93
C PRO A 492 1.60 1.87 14.38
N VAL A 493 1.60 1.64 15.67
CA VAL A 493 0.92 0.52 16.32
C VAL A 493 0.00 1.05 17.42
N GLY A 494 -1.12 0.38 17.65
CA GLY A 494 -2.11 0.75 18.64
C GLY A 494 -2.70 -0.47 19.36
N PRO A 495 -3.80 -0.31 20.05
CA PRO A 495 -4.42 -1.39 20.82
C PRO A 495 -4.59 -2.66 19.98
N PRO A 496 -4.31 -3.86 20.56
CA PRO A 496 -4.39 -5.13 19.83
C PRO A 496 -5.82 -5.47 19.38
N ASP A 497 -6.79 -4.89 20.04
CA ASP A 497 -8.22 -5.09 19.88
C ASP A 497 -8.93 -3.92 19.20
N ILE A 498 -8.19 -3.08 18.44
CA ILE A 498 -8.75 -1.87 17.81
C ILE A 498 -9.99 -2.17 16.96
N TYR A 499 -10.08 -3.34 16.35
CA TYR A 499 -11.24 -3.76 15.57
C TYR A 499 -12.44 -4.22 16.41
N ASN A 500 -12.33 -4.19 17.74
CA ASN A 500 -13.39 -4.50 18.71
C ASN A 500 -13.77 -3.29 19.56
N TYR A 501 -13.31 -2.08 19.20
CA TYR A 501 -13.67 -0.86 19.89
C TYR A 501 -15.18 -0.57 19.77
N PRO A 502 -15.75 0.26 20.67
CA PRO A 502 -17.13 0.67 20.57
C PRO A 502 -17.44 1.27 19.20
N ARG A 503 -18.60 0.94 18.67
CA ARG A 503 -19.06 1.32 17.33
C ARG A 503 -20.04 2.49 17.43
N VAL A 504 -19.58 3.60 17.99
CA VAL A 504 -20.43 4.71 18.41
C VAL A 504 -21.36 5.20 17.29
N ALA A 505 -20.82 5.45 16.09
CA ALA A 505 -21.65 5.89 14.98
C ALA A 505 -22.59 4.78 14.48
N ALA A 506 -22.11 3.54 14.37
CA ALA A 506 -22.93 2.42 13.92
C ALA A 506 -24.09 2.15 14.87
N GLU A 507 -23.85 2.16 16.18
CA GLU A 507 -24.87 1.95 17.20
C GLU A 507 -25.88 3.11 17.25
N ALA A 508 -25.43 4.35 17.05
CA ALA A 508 -26.32 5.51 17.02
C ALA A 508 -27.24 5.50 15.78
N ILE A 509 -26.76 5.00 14.63
CA ILE A 509 -27.57 4.88 13.40
C ILE A 509 -28.48 3.65 13.46
N ASN A 510 -27.95 2.52 13.87
CA ASN A 510 -28.70 1.25 13.90
C ASN A 510 -28.34 0.39 15.13
N PRO A 511 -28.99 0.62 16.28
CA PRO A 511 -28.70 -0.10 17.53
C PRO A 511 -28.85 -1.63 17.43
N GLY A 512 -29.52 -2.12 16.40
CA GLY A 512 -29.71 -3.56 16.14
C GLY A 512 -28.55 -4.25 15.44
N GLY A 513 -27.41 -3.58 15.18
CA GLY A 513 -26.25 -4.10 14.46
C GLY A 513 -26.25 -3.71 12.99
N ALA A 514 -25.60 -4.53 12.11
CA ALA A 514 -25.49 -4.23 10.69
C ALA A 514 -26.85 -4.05 10.01
N PRO A 515 -27.09 -2.95 9.27
CA PRO A 515 -28.33 -2.81 8.50
C PRO A 515 -28.38 -3.85 7.37
N PRO A 516 -29.58 -4.29 6.95
CA PRO A 516 -29.72 -5.05 5.73
C PRO A 516 -29.13 -4.29 4.53
N LEU A 517 -28.38 -4.99 3.67
CA LEU A 517 -27.85 -4.40 2.44
C LEU A 517 -28.98 -3.83 1.58
N GLY A 518 -28.72 -2.71 0.93
CA GLY A 518 -29.69 -2.02 0.08
C GLY A 518 -30.67 -1.10 0.83
N ARG A 519 -30.68 -1.08 2.16
CA ARG A 519 -31.65 -0.28 2.94
C ARG A 519 -31.41 1.21 2.82
N TYR A 520 -30.18 1.65 3.04
CA TYR A 520 -29.72 3.03 2.90
C TYR A 520 -28.21 3.08 2.84
N ARG A 521 -27.69 4.21 2.36
CA ARG A 521 -26.26 4.51 2.41
C ARG A 521 -25.96 5.59 3.43
N ILE A 522 -24.72 5.64 3.85
CA ILE A 522 -24.15 6.71 4.65
C ILE A 522 -23.17 7.52 3.80
N LEU A 523 -22.75 8.64 4.34
CA LEU A 523 -21.57 9.38 3.91
C LEU A 523 -20.71 9.65 5.14
N ALA A 524 -19.61 8.94 5.29
CA ALA A 524 -18.62 9.21 6.32
C ALA A 524 -17.55 10.18 5.78
N LEU A 525 -17.59 11.42 6.26
CA LEU A 525 -16.69 12.46 5.82
C LEU A 525 -15.34 12.35 6.51
N GLU A 526 -14.28 12.22 5.70
CA GLU A 526 -12.93 12.32 6.21
C GLU A 526 -12.65 13.74 6.67
N SER A 527 -12.18 13.87 7.89
CA SER A 527 -11.80 15.17 8.46
C SER A 527 -10.27 15.21 8.56
N GLY A 528 -9.69 16.07 7.80
CA GLY A 528 -8.24 16.29 7.84
C GLY A 528 -7.79 16.91 9.16
N GLY A 529 -7.21 16.11 10.05
CA GLY A 529 -6.15 16.57 10.97
C GLY A 529 -6.51 17.41 12.20
N ALA A 530 -7.76 17.64 12.56
CA ALA A 530 -8.13 18.54 13.69
C ALA A 530 -8.35 17.83 15.06
N PHE A 531 -7.97 16.56 15.18
CA PHE A 531 -8.42 15.65 16.25
C PHE A 531 -7.56 15.56 17.48
N TYR A 532 -6.91 16.59 17.88
CA TYR A 532 -5.87 16.47 18.88
C TYR A 532 -6.36 16.89 20.27
N GLY A 533 -7.15 16.02 20.91
CA GLY A 533 -7.07 16.04 22.36
C GLY A 533 -8.27 16.37 23.21
N LEU A 534 -9.51 16.30 22.71
CA LEU A 534 -10.66 16.70 23.52
C LEU A 534 -11.21 15.61 24.43
N ASN A 535 -11.15 14.31 24.05
CA ASN A 535 -11.71 13.25 24.87
C ASN A 535 -10.77 12.84 26.01
N PRO A 536 -11.13 13.05 27.29
CA PRO A 536 -10.34 12.64 28.44
C PRO A 536 -10.10 11.12 28.52
N ALA A 537 -11.01 10.30 27.99
CA ALA A 537 -10.86 8.85 27.97
C ALA A 537 -9.68 8.41 27.11
N PHE A 538 -9.29 9.20 26.12
CA PHE A 538 -8.16 8.92 25.25
C PHE A 538 -6.83 9.54 25.68
N LYS A 539 -6.77 10.17 26.87
CA LYS A 539 -5.51 10.78 27.38
C LYS A 539 -4.33 9.81 27.42
N LYS A 540 -4.61 8.51 27.66
CA LYS A 540 -3.59 7.44 27.71
C LYS A 540 -3.02 7.07 26.33
N TYR A 541 -3.65 7.48 25.24
CA TYR A 541 -3.26 7.14 23.88
C TYR A 541 -2.49 8.28 23.22
N GLY A 542 -1.58 7.94 22.33
CA GLY A 542 -0.90 8.88 21.44
C GLY A 542 -1.84 9.47 20.36
N ILE A 543 -1.38 10.47 19.66
CA ILE A 543 -2.13 11.20 18.64
C ILE A 543 -2.71 10.27 17.56
N PHE A 544 -1.88 9.36 17.03
CA PHE A 544 -2.28 8.44 15.96
C PHE A 544 -3.21 7.33 16.43
N GLU A 545 -3.04 6.88 17.67
CA GLU A 545 -3.96 5.91 18.29
C GLU A 545 -5.35 6.52 18.44
N LYS A 546 -5.44 7.75 18.94
CA LYS A 546 -6.67 8.51 19.01
C LYS A 546 -7.33 8.67 17.65
N TYR A 547 -6.55 9.02 16.64
CA TYR A 547 -7.04 9.18 15.29
C TYR A 547 -7.57 7.85 14.71
N ALA A 548 -6.86 6.75 14.91
CA ALA A 548 -7.29 5.44 14.43
C ALA A 548 -8.56 4.96 15.13
N ILE A 549 -8.67 5.17 16.44
CA ILE A 549 -9.88 4.88 17.21
C ILE A 549 -11.05 5.73 16.68
N TRP A 550 -10.85 7.02 16.50
CA TRP A 550 -11.86 7.90 15.96
C TRP A 550 -12.30 7.50 14.55
N GLN A 551 -11.37 7.14 13.67
CA GLN A 551 -11.71 6.64 12.33
C GLN A 551 -12.61 5.41 12.41
N TYR A 552 -12.34 4.51 13.35
CA TYR A 552 -13.15 3.32 13.55
C TYR A 552 -14.54 3.66 14.12
N GLU A 553 -14.60 4.47 15.15
CA GLU A 553 -15.86 4.91 15.79
C GLU A 553 -16.76 5.72 14.84
N SER A 554 -16.16 6.50 13.94
CA SER A 554 -16.86 7.31 12.93
C SER A 554 -17.13 6.57 11.63
N MET A 555 -16.74 5.30 11.51
CA MET A 555 -16.85 4.51 10.28
C MET A 555 -16.15 5.14 9.06
N ASN A 556 -15.08 5.90 9.29
CA ASN A 556 -14.42 6.69 8.25
C ASN A 556 -13.59 5.81 7.30
N ASN A 557 -13.35 6.29 6.09
CA ASN A 557 -12.78 5.51 5.00
C ASN A 557 -13.60 4.23 4.78
N ASP A 558 -12.98 3.06 4.58
CA ASP A 558 -13.70 1.81 4.32
C ASP A 558 -14.08 1.02 5.58
N LEU A 559 -13.81 1.57 6.78
CA LEU A 559 -14.11 0.92 8.06
C LEU A 559 -15.61 0.69 8.28
N HIS A 560 -16.49 1.49 7.66
CA HIS A 560 -17.93 1.28 7.61
C HIS A 560 -18.33 -0.10 7.09
N ALA A 561 -17.57 -0.65 6.15
CA ALA A 561 -17.86 -1.96 5.57
C ALA A 561 -17.70 -3.11 6.58
N MET A 562 -16.83 -2.95 7.58
CA MET A 562 -16.70 -3.93 8.68
C MET A 562 -17.96 -4.01 9.55
N GLU A 563 -18.73 -2.93 9.58
CA GLU A 563 -20.00 -2.81 10.29
C GLU A 563 -21.22 -3.08 9.40
N GLY A 564 -20.97 -3.45 8.13
CA GLY A 564 -22.02 -3.78 7.16
C GLY A 564 -22.75 -2.55 6.59
N PHE A 565 -22.26 -1.33 6.83
CA PHE A 565 -22.81 -0.12 6.22
C PHE A 565 -22.30 0.09 4.81
N GLU A 566 -23.15 0.65 3.95
CA GLU A 566 -22.81 1.06 2.59
C GLU A 566 -22.49 2.55 2.57
N ASP A 567 -21.34 2.96 2.03
CA ASP A 567 -20.94 4.36 1.90
C ASP A 567 -20.85 4.77 0.42
N ILE A 568 -21.27 5.99 0.09
CA ILE A 568 -21.10 6.55 -1.25
C ILE A 568 -19.67 7.02 -1.50
N TYR A 569 -18.90 7.19 -0.46
CA TYR A 569 -17.47 7.54 -0.50
C TYR A 569 -16.62 6.29 -0.23
N GLY A 570 -15.38 6.44 0.12
CA GLY A 570 -14.41 5.40 0.38
C GLY A 570 -13.20 5.53 -0.54
N TYR A 571 -12.18 4.75 -0.26
CA TYR A 571 -10.92 4.78 -0.99
C TYR A 571 -10.86 3.62 -2.01
N ASP A 572 -10.51 3.91 -3.25
CA ASP A 572 -10.16 2.93 -4.26
C ASP A 572 -8.93 3.37 -5.06
N ALA A 573 -8.21 2.39 -5.62
CA ALA A 573 -7.03 2.67 -6.44
C ALA A 573 -7.39 2.98 -7.89
N ILE A 574 -8.56 2.55 -8.34
CA ILE A 574 -9.04 2.64 -9.72
C ILE A 574 -10.40 3.31 -9.70
N HIS A 575 -10.42 4.64 -9.87
CA HIS A 575 -11.63 5.44 -9.83
C HIS A 575 -12.43 5.31 -11.12
N PHE A 576 -13.75 5.10 -11.01
CA PHE A 576 -14.64 5.22 -12.14
C PHE A 576 -14.70 6.68 -12.61
N LYS A 577 -14.66 6.87 -13.91
CA LYS A 577 -14.62 8.20 -14.50
C LYS A 577 -15.90 9.00 -14.23
N ASP A 578 -17.05 8.38 -14.37
CA ASP A 578 -18.36 8.99 -14.19
C ASP A 578 -18.58 9.53 -12.76
N TRP A 579 -18.13 8.80 -11.75
CA TRP A 579 -18.24 9.23 -10.35
C TRP A 579 -17.39 10.47 -10.06
N GLU A 580 -16.19 10.51 -10.61
CA GLU A 580 -15.28 11.64 -10.45
C GLU A 580 -15.81 12.89 -11.12
N ASP A 581 -16.41 12.78 -12.30
CA ASP A 581 -17.02 13.87 -13.04
C ASP A 581 -18.16 14.55 -12.24
N VAL A 582 -19.04 13.76 -11.59
CA VAL A 582 -20.12 14.28 -10.73
C VAL A 582 -19.59 14.93 -9.44
N PHE A 583 -18.56 14.33 -8.84
CA PHE A 583 -17.97 14.84 -7.61
C PHE A 583 -17.21 16.16 -7.82
N ILE A 584 -16.45 16.26 -8.92
CA ILE A 584 -15.68 17.46 -9.26
C ILE A 584 -16.59 18.66 -9.57
N GLU A 585 -17.72 18.43 -10.21
CA GLU A 585 -18.68 19.51 -10.54
C GLU A 585 -19.45 20.06 -9.31
N ASN A 586 -19.06 19.65 -8.10
CA ASN A 586 -19.58 20.16 -6.81
C ASN A 586 -21.10 19.98 -6.61
N ARG A 587 -21.67 18.90 -7.19
CA ARG A 587 -23.09 18.58 -7.09
C ARG A 587 -23.42 17.70 -5.90
N PHE A 588 -22.80 17.99 -4.78
CA PHE A 588 -22.83 17.17 -3.57
C PHE A 588 -24.26 16.93 -3.05
N ALA A 589 -25.10 17.98 -3.00
CA ALA A 589 -26.48 17.86 -2.55
C ALA A 589 -27.28 16.85 -3.41
N LYS A 590 -27.14 16.94 -4.72
CA LYS A 590 -27.81 16.07 -5.69
C LYS A 590 -27.38 14.61 -5.55
N MET A 591 -26.10 14.38 -5.29
CA MET A 591 -25.57 13.04 -5.03
C MET A 591 -26.19 12.41 -3.76
N LEU A 592 -26.32 13.18 -2.70
CA LEU A 592 -26.92 12.67 -1.46
C LEU A 592 -28.37 12.21 -1.67
N GLU A 593 -29.16 12.95 -2.46
CA GLU A 593 -30.52 12.56 -2.82
C GLU A 593 -30.53 11.29 -3.67
N LEU A 594 -29.88 11.33 -4.84
CA LEU A 594 -29.93 10.29 -5.86
C LEU A 594 -29.34 8.95 -5.40
N TYR A 595 -28.33 8.98 -4.52
CA TYR A 595 -27.63 7.78 -4.10
C TYR A 595 -28.11 7.17 -2.80
N ASN A 596 -29.35 7.50 -2.37
CA ASN A 596 -30.00 6.92 -1.19
C ASN A 596 -29.22 7.19 0.10
N VAL A 597 -28.55 8.35 0.25
CA VAL A 597 -27.83 8.71 1.46
C VAL A 597 -28.79 9.17 2.54
N LYS A 598 -28.84 8.44 3.63
CA LYS A 598 -29.75 8.74 4.74
C LYS A 598 -29.05 9.39 5.93
N TYR A 599 -27.77 9.10 6.11
CA TYR A 599 -27.00 9.64 7.24
C TYR A 599 -25.66 10.18 6.78
N VAL A 600 -25.27 11.32 7.34
CA VAL A 600 -23.94 11.90 7.18
C VAL A 600 -23.23 11.82 8.52
N VAL A 601 -22.09 11.14 8.55
CA VAL A 601 -21.20 11.03 9.72
C VAL A 601 -20.06 12.03 9.54
N SER A 602 -19.88 12.92 10.49
CA SER A 602 -18.92 14.02 10.40
C SER A 602 -18.32 14.38 11.75
N LEU A 603 -17.34 15.28 11.74
CA LEU A 603 -16.87 15.93 12.94
C LEU A 603 -17.98 16.76 13.61
N TYR A 604 -17.98 16.72 14.93
CA TYR A 604 -18.79 17.61 15.73
C TYR A 604 -18.39 19.08 15.54
N ASN A 605 -19.34 19.90 15.11
CA ASN A 605 -19.16 21.33 15.03
C ASN A 605 -20.14 22.01 16.01
N LYS A 606 -19.58 22.76 16.98
CA LYS A 606 -20.38 23.51 17.98
C LYS A 606 -21.36 24.48 17.36
N LYS A 607 -21.15 24.93 16.12
CA LYS A 607 -21.93 26.02 15.54
C LYS A 607 -23.20 25.56 14.84
N LYS A 608 -23.27 24.38 14.25
CA LYS A 608 -24.50 23.79 13.63
C LYS A 608 -24.21 22.40 13.01
N PRO A 609 -25.26 21.54 12.83
CA PRO A 609 -25.21 20.46 11.86
C PRO A 609 -24.74 21.04 10.53
N ARG A 610 -23.92 20.29 9.77
CA ARG A 610 -23.48 20.73 8.45
C ARG A 610 -24.74 20.90 7.59
N GLU A 611 -25.17 22.16 7.37
CA GLU A 611 -26.20 22.44 6.39
C GLU A 611 -25.69 22.01 5.04
N VAL A 612 -26.35 21.07 4.42
CA VAL A 612 -26.16 20.74 3.01
C VAL A 612 -27.10 21.63 2.25
N GLU A 613 -26.54 22.53 1.44
CA GLU A 613 -27.30 23.55 0.74
C GLU A 613 -28.45 22.92 -0.06
N GLY A 614 -29.69 23.34 0.22
CA GLY A 614 -30.91 22.85 -0.42
C GLY A 614 -31.47 21.53 0.10
N ILE A 615 -30.86 20.89 1.13
CA ILE A 615 -31.37 19.64 1.72
C ILE A 615 -31.75 19.87 3.18
N ARG A 616 -32.95 19.42 3.55
CA ARG A 616 -33.38 19.38 4.94
C ARG A 616 -32.52 18.39 5.72
N THR A 617 -31.94 18.86 6.81
CA THR A 617 -31.10 18.08 7.72
C THR A 617 -31.60 18.10 9.13
N GLU A 618 -31.48 16.98 9.84
CA GLU A 618 -31.85 16.86 11.27
C GLU A 618 -30.69 16.24 12.04
N ALA A 619 -30.32 16.79 13.20
CA ALA A 619 -29.31 16.20 14.05
C ALA A 619 -29.86 14.91 14.69
N LEU A 620 -29.28 13.76 14.40
CA LEU A 620 -29.65 12.50 15.03
C LEU A 620 -28.86 12.27 16.32
N PHE A 621 -27.54 12.50 16.27
CA PHE A 621 -26.63 12.23 17.36
C PHE A 621 -25.51 13.26 17.36
N ALA A 622 -25.12 13.70 18.54
CA ALA A 622 -24.00 14.62 18.72
C ALA A 622 -23.21 14.22 19.96
N ASP A 623 -21.96 13.88 19.79
CA ASP A 623 -21.03 13.58 20.87
C ASP A 623 -19.83 14.55 20.83
N PRO A 624 -19.86 15.63 21.63
CA PRO A 624 -18.75 16.57 21.70
C PRO A 624 -17.46 15.97 22.28
N GLN A 625 -17.57 14.89 23.08
CA GLN A 625 -16.40 14.27 23.69
C GLN A 625 -15.60 13.44 22.68
N ASN A 626 -16.30 12.74 21.80
CA ASN A 626 -15.71 11.95 20.72
C ASN A 626 -15.62 12.73 19.40
N GLU A 627 -15.96 14.03 19.43
CA GLU A 627 -15.97 14.89 18.23
C GLU A 627 -16.77 14.30 17.07
N LEU A 628 -17.88 13.61 17.38
CA LEU A 628 -18.71 12.90 16.43
C LEU A 628 -20.09 13.53 16.28
N MET A 629 -20.54 13.68 15.04
CA MET A 629 -21.87 14.16 14.72
C MET A 629 -22.49 13.31 13.61
N ILE A 630 -23.76 12.93 13.80
CA ILE A 630 -24.53 12.21 12.81
C ILE A 630 -25.75 13.07 12.44
N THR A 631 -25.85 13.38 11.17
CA THR A 631 -26.95 14.15 10.57
C THR A 631 -27.85 13.21 9.78
N LEU A 632 -29.15 13.25 10.05
CA LEU A 632 -30.18 12.55 9.30
C LEU A 632 -30.63 13.41 8.10
N LEU A 633 -30.79 12.78 6.96
CA LEU A 633 -31.42 13.32 5.76
C LEU A 633 -32.81 12.68 5.60
N PRO A 634 -33.89 13.33 6.11
CA PRO A 634 -35.23 12.72 6.15
C PRO A 634 -35.82 12.46 4.75
N GLU A 635 -35.41 13.25 3.75
CA GLU A 635 -35.91 13.22 2.37
C GLU A 635 -35.03 12.39 1.44
N ALA A 636 -34.15 11.51 1.97
CA ALA A 636 -33.34 10.61 1.17
C ALA A 636 -34.20 9.75 0.23
N TRP A 637 -33.79 9.68 -1.02
CA TRP A 637 -34.52 8.91 -2.01
C TRP A 637 -34.45 7.40 -1.74
N PRO A 638 -35.50 6.63 -2.15
CA PRO A 638 -35.46 5.18 -2.00
C PRO A 638 -34.34 4.55 -2.88
N ARG A 639 -33.83 3.39 -2.45
CA ARG A 639 -32.81 2.66 -3.17
C ARG A 639 -33.24 2.24 -4.57
N ALA A 640 -34.49 1.86 -4.70
CA ALA A 640 -35.13 1.53 -5.98
C ALA A 640 -36.44 2.31 -6.10
N TYR A 641 -36.73 2.80 -7.29
CA TYR A 641 -37.94 3.57 -7.56
C TYR A 641 -38.34 3.49 -9.04
N TRP A 642 -39.62 3.71 -9.29
CA TRP A 642 -40.18 3.81 -10.62
C TRP A 642 -40.43 5.26 -10.99
N VAL A 643 -40.15 5.62 -12.28
CA VAL A 643 -40.48 6.92 -12.87
C VAL A 643 -41.14 6.75 -14.25
N PRO A 644 -42.09 7.65 -14.63
CA PRO A 644 -42.85 7.48 -15.86
C PRO A 644 -42.08 7.82 -17.14
N GLY A 645 -41.07 8.70 -17.07
CA GLY A 645 -40.39 9.27 -18.24
C GLY A 645 -38.90 8.97 -18.28
N ALA A 646 -38.31 9.15 -19.46
CA ALA A 646 -36.86 9.16 -19.67
C ALA A 646 -36.40 10.34 -20.51
N SER A 647 -35.21 10.86 -20.23
CA SER A 647 -34.50 11.82 -21.07
C SER A 647 -33.21 11.17 -21.54
N ILE A 648 -32.83 11.38 -22.81
CA ILE A 648 -31.65 10.72 -23.38
C ILE A 648 -30.45 11.66 -23.32
N ALA A 649 -29.35 11.17 -22.79
CA ALA A 649 -28.03 11.76 -22.91
C ALA A 649 -27.15 10.92 -23.83
N SER A 650 -26.43 11.55 -24.76
CA SER A 650 -25.54 10.86 -25.70
C SER A 650 -24.23 10.42 -25.07
N LYS A 651 -23.84 11.07 -24.00
CA LYS A 651 -22.56 10.87 -23.23
C LYS A 651 -22.77 11.17 -21.75
N ASP A 652 -21.90 10.66 -20.91
CA ASP A 652 -21.92 10.90 -19.46
C ASP A 652 -21.85 12.39 -19.11
N ASN A 653 -20.98 13.17 -19.75
CA ASN A 653 -20.90 14.62 -19.51
C ASN A 653 -22.21 15.37 -19.84
N ASP A 654 -22.98 14.91 -20.82
CA ASP A 654 -24.28 15.48 -21.12
C ASP A 654 -25.30 15.12 -20.04
N ALA A 655 -25.28 13.87 -19.57
CA ALA A 655 -26.10 13.40 -18.46
C ALA A 655 -25.84 14.19 -17.16
N VAL A 656 -24.57 14.46 -16.83
CA VAL A 656 -24.18 15.29 -15.68
C VAL A 656 -24.78 16.70 -15.75
N LYS A 657 -24.74 17.33 -16.94
CA LYS A 657 -25.33 18.67 -17.12
C LYS A 657 -26.87 18.66 -17.02
N MET A 658 -27.51 17.58 -17.47
CA MET A 658 -28.94 17.42 -17.38
C MET A 658 -29.49 17.25 -15.99
N LEU A 659 -28.65 16.84 -15.02
CA LEU A 659 -29.05 16.69 -13.60
C LEU A 659 -29.67 17.96 -12.99
N ASP A 660 -29.32 19.14 -13.49
CA ASP A 660 -29.84 20.41 -12.97
C ASP A 660 -31.10 20.88 -13.67
N SER A 661 -31.37 20.40 -14.89
CA SER A 661 -32.47 20.87 -15.73
C SER A 661 -33.63 19.90 -15.82
N VAL A 662 -33.43 18.62 -15.48
CA VAL A 662 -34.43 17.56 -15.55
C VAL A 662 -35.08 17.34 -14.18
N ASP A 663 -36.40 17.27 -14.12
CA ASP A 663 -37.12 16.83 -12.92
C ASP A 663 -36.98 15.31 -12.77
N LEU A 664 -36.02 14.91 -11.95
CA LEU A 664 -35.66 13.49 -11.74
C LEU A 664 -36.74 12.71 -10.95
N ARG A 665 -37.75 13.37 -10.37
CA ARG A 665 -38.90 12.71 -9.76
C ARG A 665 -39.92 12.23 -10.82
N LYS A 666 -39.81 12.74 -12.05
CA LYS A 666 -40.67 12.36 -13.18
C LYS A 666 -39.94 11.67 -14.30
N THR A 667 -38.61 11.86 -14.38
CA THR A 667 -37.87 11.49 -15.57
C THR A 667 -36.47 10.99 -15.20
N VAL A 668 -36.08 9.79 -15.64
CA VAL A 668 -34.72 9.29 -15.52
C VAL A 668 -33.86 9.79 -16.71
N ILE A 669 -32.61 10.16 -16.46
CA ILE A 669 -31.65 10.46 -17.50
C ILE A 669 -30.94 9.16 -17.89
N VAL A 670 -31.14 8.71 -19.13
CA VAL A 670 -30.55 7.48 -19.66
C VAL A 670 -29.40 7.83 -20.60
N THR A 671 -28.20 7.35 -20.31
CA THR A 671 -27.05 7.52 -21.20
C THR A 671 -27.03 6.40 -22.24
N THR A 672 -27.43 6.73 -23.48
CA THR A 672 -27.48 5.79 -24.61
C THR A 672 -27.44 6.48 -25.93
N ARG A 673 -26.98 5.76 -26.98
CA ARG A 673 -27.12 6.17 -28.40
C ARG A 673 -28.28 5.47 -29.10
N GLU A 674 -28.99 4.60 -28.39
CA GLU A 674 -30.14 3.88 -28.93
C GLU A 674 -31.37 4.75 -28.88
N ASN A 675 -32.27 4.49 -29.82
CA ASN A 675 -33.57 5.11 -29.81
C ASN A 675 -34.47 4.34 -28.81
N ILE A 676 -34.62 4.88 -27.60
CA ILE A 676 -35.49 4.32 -26.58
C ILE A 676 -36.79 5.11 -26.48
N PRO A 677 -37.92 4.51 -26.06
CA PRO A 677 -39.16 5.21 -25.93
C PRO A 677 -39.07 6.31 -24.86
N VAL A 678 -39.03 7.55 -25.31
CA VAL A 678 -39.12 8.74 -24.46
C VAL A 678 -40.62 9.09 -24.37
N ARG A 679 -41.19 8.89 -23.16
CA ARG A 679 -42.54 9.38 -22.94
C ARG A 679 -42.46 10.81 -22.40
N GLY A 680 -43.29 11.68 -22.90
CA GLY A 680 -43.45 13.05 -22.43
C GLY A 680 -43.94 13.09 -20.97
N PRO A 681 -43.99 14.28 -20.36
CA PRO A 681 -44.38 14.46 -18.98
C PRO A 681 -45.76 13.86 -18.71
N ILE A 682 -45.77 12.81 -17.88
CA ILE A 682 -46.98 12.22 -17.33
C ILE A 682 -47.19 12.91 -15.97
N GLU A 683 -48.44 13.08 -15.54
CA GLU A 683 -48.79 13.72 -14.27
C GLU A 683 -48.33 12.91 -13.03
N SER A 684 -47.93 11.64 -13.23
CA SER A 684 -47.48 10.78 -12.14
C SER A 684 -46.01 11.05 -11.73
N GLU A 685 -45.77 11.07 -10.43
CA GLU A 685 -44.45 11.24 -9.84
C GLU A 685 -43.80 9.87 -9.48
N MET A 686 -42.54 9.94 -9.08
CA MET A 686 -41.75 8.81 -8.60
C MET A 686 -42.52 7.96 -7.57
N LYS A 687 -42.48 6.63 -7.75
CA LYS A 687 -43.00 5.67 -6.76
C LYS A 687 -41.85 4.83 -6.20
N PRO A 688 -41.74 4.69 -4.88
CA PRO A 688 -40.77 3.77 -4.28
C PRO A 688 -41.03 2.33 -4.74
N ALA A 689 -39.95 1.58 -4.98
CA ALA A 689 -40.00 0.14 -5.21
C ALA A 689 -39.38 -0.61 -4.00
N SER A 690 -39.89 -1.78 -3.70
CA SER A 690 -39.48 -2.57 -2.55
C SER A 690 -38.33 -3.52 -2.92
N LEU A 691 -37.23 -3.44 -2.19
CA LEU A 691 -36.17 -4.46 -2.26
C LEU A 691 -36.60 -5.69 -1.49
N ILE A 692 -36.86 -6.78 -2.19
CA ILE A 692 -37.25 -8.07 -1.58
C ILE A 692 -36.03 -8.79 -1.03
N SER A 693 -34.91 -8.76 -1.77
CA SER A 693 -33.63 -9.25 -1.31
C SER A 693 -32.48 -8.49 -1.99
N TYR A 694 -31.41 -8.32 -1.25
CA TYR A 694 -30.18 -7.72 -1.74
C TYR A 694 -28.98 -8.56 -1.30
N GLN A 695 -28.29 -9.12 -2.27
CA GLN A 695 -27.04 -9.86 -2.09
C GLN A 695 -25.99 -9.28 -3.05
N PRO A 696 -24.70 -9.47 -2.80
CA PRO A 696 -23.64 -8.91 -3.65
C PRO A 696 -23.72 -9.27 -5.13
N ASP A 697 -24.32 -10.43 -5.47
CA ASP A 697 -24.43 -10.95 -6.83
C ASP A 697 -25.89 -11.01 -7.35
N ARG A 698 -26.88 -10.63 -6.53
CA ARG A 698 -28.29 -10.73 -6.89
C ARG A 698 -29.13 -9.70 -6.12
N VAL A 699 -29.93 -8.96 -6.86
CA VAL A 699 -30.94 -8.02 -6.30
C VAL A 699 -32.32 -8.40 -6.82
N ALA A 700 -33.30 -8.54 -5.92
CA ALA A 700 -34.70 -8.74 -6.28
C ALA A 700 -35.53 -7.53 -5.84
N ILE A 701 -36.29 -6.97 -6.79
CA ILE A 701 -37.07 -5.73 -6.62
C ILE A 701 -38.51 -6.01 -6.99
N GLU A 702 -39.44 -5.55 -6.15
CA GLU A 702 -40.87 -5.56 -6.44
C GLU A 702 -41.33 -4.11 -6.67
N CYS A 703 -42.05 -3.90 -7.78
CA CYS A 703 -42.49 -2.58 -8.16
C CYS A 703 -43.94 -2.63 -8.66
N GLU A 704 -44.82 -1.80 -8.09
CA GLU A 704 -46.16 -1.56 -8.60
C GLU A 704 -46.14 -0.42 -9.61
N ALA A 705 -45.94 -0.77 -10.88
CA ALA A 705 -45.98 0.19 -11.98
C ALA A 705 -47.43 0.37 -12.46
N GLY A 706 -48.04 1.52 -12.20
CA GLY A 706 -49.38 1.83 -12.75
C GLY A 706 -49.45 2.04 -14.26
N SER A 707 -48.32 2.15 -14.93
CA SER A 707 -48.15 2.34 -16.39
C SER A 707 -46.76 1.90 -16.81
N SER A 708 -46.47 1.87 -18.12
CA SER A 708 -45.10 1.69 -18.63
C SER A 708 -44.20 2.82 -18.14
N GLY A 709 -42.99 2.51 -17.71
CA GLY A 709 -42.01 3.46 -17.18
C GLY A 709 -40.65 2.81 -16.96
N TRP A 710 -39.87 3.38 -16.06
CA TRP A 710 -38.50 2.98 -15.81
C TRP A 710 -38.32 2.64 -14.35
N LEU A 711 -37.84 1.42 -14.08
CA LEU A 711 -37.39 1.03 -12.75
C LEU A 711 -35.93 1.43 -12.62
N VAL A 712 -35.63 2.27 -11.65
CA VAL A 712 -34.27 2.75 -11.36
C VAL A 712 -33.78 2.08 -10.08
N LEU A 713 -32.61 1.48 -10.14
CA LEU A 713 -31.86 1.00 -8.97
C LEU A 713 -30.65 1.93 -8.79
N SER A 714 -30.53 2.53 -7.63
CA SER A 714 -29.47 3.47 -7.26
C SER A 714 -28.15 2.74 -6.95
N ASP A 715 -27.72 1.85 -7.86
CA ASP A 715 -26.44 1.15 -7.80
C ASP A 715 -25.60 1.51 -9.01
N ARG A 716 -24.29 1.26 -8.88
CA ARG A 716 -23.38 1.53 -9.99
C ARG A 716 -23.68 0.64 -11.18
N TYR A 717 -23.83 1.27 -12.36
CA TYR A 717 -23.88 0.53 -13.60
C TYR A 717 -22.51 -0.12 -13.88
N TYR A 718 -22.54 -1.42 -14.14
CA TYR A 718 -21.34 -2.18 -14.52
C TYR A 718 -21.71 -3.26 -15.55
N PRO A 719 -20.90 -3.48 -16.60
CA PRO A 719 -21.12 -4.56 -17.56
C PRO A 719 -21.15 -5.92 -16.87
N GLY A 720 -21.97 -6.83 -17.41
CA GLY A 720 -22.10 -8.20 -16.85
C GLY A 720 -23.31 -8.38 -15.94
N TRP A 721 -23.97 -7.33 -15.44
CA TRP A 721 -25.26 -7.44 -14.79
C TRP A 721 -26.36 -7.74 -15.83
N GLY A 722 -27.21 -8.73 -15.54
CA GLY A 722 -28.40 -9.04 -16.31
C GLY A 722 -29.65 -8.76 -15.50
N ALA A 723 -30.74 -8.35 -16.15
CA ALA A 723 -32.03 -8.13 -15.51
C ALA A 723 -33.13 -8.97 -16.16
N PHE A 724 -34.12 -9.35 -15.32
CA PHE A 724 -35.29 -10.11 -15.74
C PHE A 724 -36.53 -9.45 -15.13
N ASP A 725 -37.56 -9.21 -15.95
CA ASP A 725 -38.88 -8.79 -15.50
C ASP A 725 -39.84 -9.97 -15.65
N ASN A 726 -40.36 -10.49 -14.53
CA ASN A 726 -41.21 -11.67 -14.48
C ASN A 726 -40.68 -12.87 -15.30
N GLY A 727 -39.35 -13.06 -15.28
CA GLY A 727 -38.66 -14.14 -16.00
C GLY A 727 -38.25 -13.81 -17.44
N ALA A 728 -38.71 -12.69 -18.02
CA ALA A 728 -38.29 -12.24 -19.33
C ALA A 728 -37.02 -11.35 -19.23
N PRO A 729 -36.00 -11.57 -20.08
CA PRO A 729 -34.79 -10.75 -20.04
C PRO A 729 -35.12 -9.31 -20.46
N VAL A 730 -34.63 -8.33 -19.67
CA VAL A 730 -34.76 -6.91 -19.96
C VAL A 730 -33.39 -6.24 -19.97
N LYS A 731 -33.25 -5.20 -20.74
CA LYS A 731 -32.01 -4.48 -20.88
C LYS A 731 -31.77 -3.52 -19.72
N ILE A 732 -30.56 -3.51 -19.18
CA ILE A 732 -30.10 -2.51 -18.21
C ILE A 732 -29.46 -1.36 -18.96
N TYR A 733 -29.80 -0.15 -18.59
CA TYR A 733 -29.23 1.09 -19.12
C TYR A 733 -28.52 1.84 -17.98
N LYS A 734 -27.44 2.53 -18.33
CA LYS A 734 -26.81 3.48 -17.41
C LYS A 734 -27.73 4.68 -17.21
N ALA A 735 -27.98 5.03 -15.97
CA ALA A 735 -28.95 6.07 -15.61
C ALA A 735 -28.43 7.01 -14.53
N ASN A 736 -28.82 8.28 -14.63
CA ASN A 736 -28.55 9.36 -13.68
C ASN A 736 -27.06 9.52 -13.33
N VAL A 737 -26.18 9.10 -14.27
CA VAL A 737 -24.70 9.14 -14.25
C VAL A 737 -24.01 8.05 -13.44
#